data_360b7494bb8b806f162195d9bb38bac1
#
_entry.id   360b7494bb8b806f162195d9bb38bac1
#
_cell.length_a   1.000
_cell.length_b   1.000
_cell.length_c   1.000
_cell.angle_alpha   90.00
_cell.angle_beta   90.00
_cell.angle_gamma   90.00
#
_symmetry.space_group_name_H-M   'P 1'
#
loop_
_entity.id
_entity.type
_entity.pdbx_description
1 polymer ?
#
loop_
_entity_poly.entity_id
_entity_poly.type
_entity_poly.pdbx_seq_one_letter_code
_entity_poly.pdbx_strand_id
1 'polypeptide(L)'
;MIGEYLYYLFIYPLQQVLNFGLDWLFVLTHNYGLSVIALSLLVNLFLLKIFLYTDQKAQEESELKDLLDTRIKAWKHVYSRAKIYAFTRTLYRQHSYHPIYALRGLLGLGLQLPFFWAMYEVIKSASYLDGVSFLWIGDLKAPDSVEIFGFSMHILPLLMTFLTLINTLYSAKSLSAKIQGISIALLFLLLLYDMPSSLVLYWTCNMAFSLLKEVYKSQTKSNTKSSIDSNAQATSLVDSTLESTSLPKSSHLPIQAQRTSIALILGNLCLLACVFTPFGLYTSDLGSFDPAEIIPTLLSLCGFCLLASFVLVYVCNHIFPLPKLITKTLATLLLAVLLLALSYTFIFVGDYGAMSFFVFDHPVIATDTQKLIDYIAIPLAIVLAIMLSRFQHTIILANKILSIVLIVSALIYASKAVLYLQKHNTIKHYVSAHSHLLDFAKEHSNILVLILDRADGYTMHQILSDEQRTHFSGFIDFTNATSSNGSTLPTLTSVIAGEHYTAYNINSRNIQDTLQNEIARGYAGILNRFHQAGFDTRALLDFPTDPVHLYPLLDSTQNILFDSPYRWQYTTQESQALPLSQLLSFGIFRLSTFKLRRDIYQGGKWLFISAHLHTNWSTLRSISEMRALAKHTTANATAPTFTFIHNSITHNPYALDEKCSFDATDFSSPNDELYGLPQGHYNSEKCAILWITQMLDRLKELGVYDNTQIFITADHGAQGKHLPINRNYHIPLFYKPFNAKGKMIQDSRLIANYDIPRIYCANLKQGCPNVAPNILENYPARKEVITFDSKGWRFEHHKDNAFVLDNFSKVVGHIYELKNWRKLESKDSLPLQEDLSYKQSTDSTLVESINQSSGTHSSAHSAILDPNLEAKQ
;
A
#
# COMPACT_ATOMS: atom_id res chain seq x y z
N MET A 1 -9.94 23.72 12.87
CA MET A 1 -11.25 23.32 12.29
C MET A 1 -11.50 23.95 10.92
N ILE A 2 -11.80 25.27 10.76
CA ILE A 2 -12.14 25.83 9.42
C ILE A 2 -10.98 25.64 8.43
N GLY A 3 -9.74 25.86 8.85
CA GLY A 3 -8.55 25.64 8.00
C GLY A 3 -8.40 24.20 7.53
N GLU A 4 -8.65 23.23 8.38
CA GLU A 4 -8.61 21.80 8.04
C GLU A 4 -9.69 21.43 7.02
N TYR A 5 -10.93 21.95 7.17
CA TYR A 5 -11.98 21.72 6.17
C TYR A 5 -11.63 22.30 4.81
N LEU A 6 -11.05 23.51 4.78
CA LEU A 6 -10.60 24.12 3.53
C LEU A 6 -9.44 23.33 2.90
N TYR A 7 -8.54 22.83 3.72
CA TYR A 7 -7.45 21.96 3.27
C TYR A 7 -8.01 20.69 2.62
N TYR A 8 -8.84 19.92 3.33
CA TYR A 8 -9.41 18.67 2.81
C TYR A 8 -10.34 18.87 1.60
N LEU A 9 -11.00 20.03 1.50
CA LEU A 9 -11.91 20.31 0.39
C LEU A 9 -11.18 20.78 -0.87
N PHE A 10 -10.12 21.58 -0.74
CA PHE A 10 -9.48 22.24 -1.87
C PHE A 10 -8.05 21.79 -2.14
N ILE A 11 -7.26 21.53 -1.12
CA ILE A 11 -5.82 21.21 -1.26
C ILE A 11 -5.58 19.72 -1.35
N TYR A 12 -6.14 18.93 -0.46
CA TYR A 12 -5.95 17.49 -0.42
C TYR A 12 -6.31 16.78 -1.73
N PRO A 13 -7.42 17.09 -2.44
CA PRO A 13 -7.70 16.49 -3.73
C PRO A 13 -6.63 16.79 -4.78
N LEU A 14 -6.15 18.04 -4.80
CA LEU A 14 -5.09 18.43 -5.71
C LEU A 14 -3.77 17.74 -5.37
N GLN A 15 -3.47 17.59 -4.08
CA GLN A 15 -2.31 16.83 -3.59
C GLN A 15 -2.35 15.39 -4.10
N GLN A 16 -3.49 14.68 -3.99
CA GLN A 16 -3.62 13.30 -4.47
C GLN A 16 -3.43 13.20 -6.00
N VAL A 17 -4.00 14.12 -6.75
CA VAL A 17 -3.83 14.18 -8.21
C VAL A 17 -2.37 14.46 -8.60
N LEU A 18 -1.71 15.38 -7.91
CA LEU A 18 -0.31 15.72 -8.18
C LEU A 18 0.62 14.59 -7.79
N ASN A 19 0.40 13.93 -6.65
CA ASN A 19 1.17 12.77 -6.23
C ASN A 19 1.05 11.62 -7.24
N PHE A 20 -0.17 11.27 -7.61
CA PHE A 20 -0.42 10.28 -8.67
C PHE A 20 0.27 10.67 -9.99
N GLY A 21 0.19 11.93 -10.39
CA GLY A 21 0.86 12.44 -11.59
C GLY A 21 2.37 12.35 -11.51
N LEU A 22 2.96 12.61 -10.34
CA LEU A 22 4.40 12.51 -10.12
C LEU A 22 4.89 11.06 -10.22
N ASP A 23 4.19 10.13 -9.55
CA ASP A 23 4.51 8.71 -9.60
C ASP A 23 4.39 8.15 -11.02
N TRP A 24 3.33 8.51 -11.73
CA TRP A 24 3.13 8.11 -13.12
C TRP A 24 4.24 8.62 -14.05
N LEU A 25 4.62 9.89 -13.91
CA LEU A 25 5.70 10.49 -14.69
C LEU A 25 7.06 9.90 -14.34
N PHE A 26 7.27 9.50 -13.08
CA PHE A 26 8.49 8.79 -12.68
C PHE A 26 8.61 7.43 -13.38
N VAL A 27 7.52 6.69 -13.52
CA VAL A 27 7.52 5.42 -14.28
C VAL A 27 7.95 5.62 -15.73
N LEU A 28 7.63 6.78 -16.32
CA LEU A 28 8.02 7.11 -17.71
C LEU A 28 9.43 7.65 -17.84
N THR A 29 9.86 8.47 -16.90
CA THR A 29 11.12 9.23 -17.00
C THR A 29 12.28 8.57 -16.25
N HIS A 30 11.99 7.69 -15.29
CA HIS A 30 12.92 7.14 -14.31
C HIS A 30 13.79 8.20 -13.62
N ASN A 31 13.28 9.43 -13.52
CA ASN A 31 14.00 10.56 -12.92
C ASN A 31 13.01 11.56 -12.29
N TYR A 32 13.07 11.77 -10.99
CA TYR A 32 12.14 12.64 -10.28
C TYR A 32 12.23 14.10 -10.68
N GLY A 33 13.41 14.63 -10.99
CA GLY A 33 13.57 16.01 -11.45
C GLY A 33 12.85 16.24 -12.79
N LEU A 34 13.00 15.31 -13.75
CA LEU A 34 12.25 15.34 -15.02
C LEU A 34 10.74 15.16 -14.79
N SER A 35 10.36 14.32 -13.84
CA SER A 35 8.94 14.12 -13.48
C SER A 35 8.30 15.39 -12.94
N VAL A 36 8.99 16.14 -12.09
CA VAL A 36 8.52 17.44 -11.58
C VAL A 36 8.36 18.46 -12.71
N ILE A 37 9.31 18.52 -13.64
CA ILE A 37 9.22 19.42 -14.82
C ILE A 37 8.03 19.03 -15.70
N ALA A 38 7.88 17.75 -16.01
CA ALA A 38 6.79 17.23 -16.83
C ALA A 38 5.41 17.44 -16.15
N LEU A 39 5.33 17.24 -14.83
CA LEU A 39 4.12 17.51 -14.05
C LEU A 39 3.71 18.98 -14.11
N SER A 40 4.67 19.89 -13.93
CA SER A 40 4.43 21.32 -14.10
C SER A 40 3.86 21.65 -15.49
N LEU A 41 4.46 21.08 -16.54
CA LEU A 41 3.99 21.29 -17.91
C LEU A 41 2.57 20.76 -18.12
N LEU A 42 2.27 19.55 -17.64
CA LEU A 42 0.92 18.95 -17.74
C LEU A 42 -0.13 19.78 -17.03
N VAL A 43 0.13 20.25 -15.81
CA VAL A 43 -0.79 21.12 -15.07
C VAL A 43 -1.04 22.42 -15.81
N ASN A 44 0.00 23.04 -16.35
CA ASN A 44 -0.14 24.29 -17.12
C ASN A 44 -0.92 24.08 -18.44
N LEU A 45 -0.70 22.96 -19.15
CA LEU A 45 -1.46 22.60 -20.34
C LEU A 45 -2.94 22.35 -20.02
N PHE A 46 -3.22 21.66 -18.93
CA PHE A 46 -4.58 21.43 -18.47
C PHE A 46 -5.31 22.74 -18.12
N LEU A 47 -4.64 23.65 -17.44
CA LEU A 47 -5.19 24.94 -17.04
C LEU A 47 -5.11 26.02 -18.15
N LEU A 48 -4.47 25.74 -19.28
CA LEU A 48 -4.19 26.74 -20.32
C LEU A 48 -5.44 27.50 -20.76
N LYS A 49 -6.57 26.84 -21.02
CA LYS A 49 -7.81 27.49 -21.41
C LYS A 49 -8.34 28.42 -20.33
N ILE A 50 -8.20 28.07 -19.08
CA ILE A 50 -8.64 28.87 -17.94
C ILE A 50 -7.71 30.08 -17.80
N PHE A 51 -6.40 29.89 -17.93
CA PHE A 51 -5.44 31.01 -17.94
C PHE A 51 -5.70 31.99 -19.09
N LEU A 52 -5.95 31.50 -20.31
CA LEU A 52 -6.27 32.39 -21.46
C LEU A 52 -7.55 33.17 -21.19
N TYR A 53 -8.58 32.56 -20.61
CA TYR A 53 -9.80 33.24 -20.24
C TYR A 53 -9.60 34.30 -19.14
N THR A 54 -8.85 33.95 -18.06
CA THR A 54 -8.55 34.92 -16.98
C THR A 54 -7.69 36.06 -17.47
N ASP A 55 -6.71 35.83 -18.35
CA ASP A 55 -5.88 36.86 -18.97
C ASP A 55 -6.70 37.79 -19.83
N GLN A 56 -7.63 37.25 -20.66
CA GLN A 56 -8.54 38.07 -21.47
C GLN A 56 -9.40 38.95 -20.56
N LYS A 57 -9.96 38.43 -19.48
CA LYS A 57 -10.79 39.21 -18.56
C LYS A 57 -9.99 40.26 -17.79
N ALA A 58 -8.75 39.98 -17.45
CA ALA A 58 -7.84 40.94 -16.83
C ALA A 58 -7.45 42.03 -17.82
N GLN A 59 -7.26 41.73 -19.12
CA GLN A 59 -6.97 42.71 -20.14
C GLN A 59 -8.17 43.62 -20.43
N GLU A 60 -9.39 43.05 -20.57
CA GLU A 60 -10.64 43.82 -20.76
C GLU A 60 -10.86 44.81 -19.60
N GLU A 61 -10.57 44.37 -18.34
CA GLU A 61 -10.66 45.22 -17.16
C GLU A 61 -9.63 46.32 -17.16
N SER A 62 -8.36 46.02 -17.48
CA SER A 62 -7.28 47.02 -17.53
C SER A 62 -7.56 48.09 -18.59
N GLU A 63 -8.01 47.72 -19.76
CA GLU A 63 -8.38 48.64 -20.83
C GLU A 63 -9.56 49.54 -20.43
N LEU A 64 -10.58 48.97 -19.80
CA LEU A 64 -11.73 49.74 -19.30
C LEU A 64 -11.29 50.70 -18.19
N LYS A 65 -10.48 50.24 -17.25
CA LYS A 65 -9.96 51.03 -16.14
C LYS A 65 -9.10 52.19 -16.61
N ASP A 66 -8.19 51.98 -17.57
CA ASP A 66 -7.36 53.03 -18.13
C ASP A 66 -8.21 54.12 -18.82
N LEU A 67 -9.30 53.75 -19.52
CA LEU A 67 -10.25 54.68 -20.09
C LEU A 67 -11.00 55.50 -19.04
N LEU A 68 -11.46 54.83 -17.97
CA LEU A 68 -12.17 55.49 -16.86
C LEU A 68 -11.23 56.41 -16.06
N ASP A 69 -10.00 55.96 -15.78
CA ASP A 69 -8.98 56.72 -15.05
C ASP A 69 -8.54 57.98 -15.80
N THR A 70 -8.47 57.88 -17.16
CA THR A 70 -8.18 59.05 -18.01
C THR A 70 -9.24 60.12 -17.86
N ARG A 71 -10.50 59.73 -17.86
CA ARG A 71 -11.65 60.65 -17.66
C ARG A 71 -11.64 61.23 -16.23
N ILE A 72 -11.37 60.41 -15.23
CA ILE A 72 -11.30 60.82 -13.81
C ILE A 72 -10.12 61.82 -13.58
N LYS A 73 -8.97 61.56 -14.22
CA LYS A 73 -7.81 62.47 -14.16
C LYS A 73 -8.15 63.86 -14.77
N ALA A 74 -8.85 63.91 -15.88
CA ALA A 74 -9.30 65.16 -16.49
C ALA A 74 -10.24 65.96 -15.53
N TRP A 75 -11.13 65.28 -14.82
CA TRP A 75 -12.02 65.92 -13.84
C TRP A 75 -11.28 66.43 -12.58
N LYS A 76 -10.16 65.81 -12.19
CA LYS A 76 -9.35 66.27 -11.03
C LYS A 76 -8.80 67.68 -11.19
N HIS A 77 -8.61 68.14 -12.41
CA HIS A 77 -8.14 69.52 -12.71
C HIS A 77 -9.24 70.56 -12.74
N VAL A 78 -10.52 70.16 -12.81
CA VAL A 78 -11.64 71.10 -13.06
C VAL A 78 -12.63 71.13 -11.89
N TYR A 79 -12.79 70.06 -11.14
CA TYR A 79 -13.84 69.92 -10.13
C TYR A 79 -13.33 69.68 -8.72
N SER A 80 -14.16 70.04 -7.71
CA SER A 80 -13.89 69.80 -6.30
C SER A 80 -13.98 68.31 -5.94
N ARG A 81 -13.28 67.87 -4.85
CA ARG A 81 -13.23 66.48 -4.44
C ARG A 81 -14.60 65.77 -4.32
N ALA A 82 -15.62 66.51 -3.78
CA ALA A 82 -16.96 65.96 -3.60
C ALA A 82 -17.65 65.70 -4.94
N LYS A 83 -17.50 66.62 -5.95
CA LYS A 83 -18.05 66.45 -7.29
C LYS A 83 -17.36 65.35 -8.05
N ILE A 84 -16.03 65.21 -7.91
CA ILE A 84 -15.27 64.13 -8.51
C ILE A 84 -15.76 62.74 -7.99
N TYR A 85 -16.00 62.63 -6.71
CA TYR A 85 -16.53 61.37 -6.14
C TYR A 85 -17.91 61.02 -6.71
N ALA A 86 -18.82 61.96 -6.78
CA ALA A 86 -20.16 61.75 -7.34
C ALA A 86 -20.10 61.37 -8.82
N PHE A 87 -19.26 62.09 -9.60
CA PHE A 87 -19.08 61.78 -11.04
C PHE A 87 -18.39 60.43 -11.26
N THR A 88 -17.38 60.10 -10.47
CA THR A 88 -16.71 58.75 -10.54
C THR A 88 -17.68 57.62 -10.26
N ARG A 89 -18.52 57.76 -9.22
CA ARG A 89 -19.55 56.78 -8.91
C ARG A 89 -20.58 56.60 -10.04
N THR A 90 -20.98 57.70 -10.68
CA THR A 90 -21.91 57.70 -11.79
C THR A 90 -21.27 57.07 -13.03
N LEU A 91 -20.01 57.40 -13.31
CA LEU A 91 -19.23 56.85 -14.41
C LEU A 91 -19.06 55.33 -14.26
N TYR A 92 -18.73 54.86 -13.05
CA TYR A 92 -18.63 53.43 -12.78
C TYR A 92 -19.95 52.70 -12.97
N ARG A 93 -21.09 53.33 -12.58
CA ARG A 93 -22.44 52.76 -12.86
C ARG A 93 -22.75 52.70 -14.34
N GLN A 94 -22.47 53.73 -15.09
CA GLN A 94 -22.72 53.79 -16.54
C GLN A 94 -21.97 52.72 -17.31
N HIS A 95 -20.74 52.42 -16.88
CA HIS A 95 -19.90 51.39 -17.49
C HIS A 95 -19.98 50.03 -16.77
N SER A 96 -20.93 49.82 -15.84
CA SER A 96 -21.08 48.59 -15.06
C SER A 96 -19.77 48.12 -14.41
N TYR A 97 -18.90 49.11 -14.07
CA TYR A 97 -17.59 48.85 -13.47
C TYR A 97 -17.70 48.81 -11.94
N HIS A 98 -17.10 47.80 -11.34
CA HIS A 98 -16.98 47.70 -9.88
C HIS A 98 -15.50 47.63 -9.49
N PRO A 99 -15.04 48.43 -8.49
CA PRO A 99 -13.62 48.45 -8.06
C PRO A 99 -13.00 47.07 -7.75
N ILE A 100 -13.81 46.11 -7.32
CA ILE A 100 -13.38 44.72 -7.07
C ILE A 100 -12.85 44.04 -8.32
N TYR A 101 -13.21 44.51 -9.51
CA TYR A 101 -12.73 43.97 -10.79
C TYR A 101 -11.23 44.20 -11.00
N ALA A 102 -10.61 45.14 -10.25
CA ALA A 102 -9.17 45.28 -10.22
C ALA A 102 -8.43 44.00 -9.68
N LEU A 103 -9.13 43.15 -8.93
CA LEU A 103 -8.60 41.87 -8.50
C LEU A 103 -8.53 40.80 -9.63
N ARG A 104 -9.16 41.08 -10.78
CA ARG A 104 -9.08 40.15 -11.92
C ARG A 104 -7.68 39.94 -12.45
N GLY A 105 -6.80 40.94 -12.30
CA GLY A 105 -5.38 40.78 -12.59
C GLY A 105 -4.64 39.76 -11.71
N LEU A 106 -5.19 39.44 -10.53
CA LEU A 106 -4.62 38.43 -9.63
C LEU A 106 -5.27 37.05 -9.79
N LEU A 107 -6.30 36.91 -10.64
CA LEU A 107 -7.02 35.63 -10.76
C LEU A 107 -6.11 34.49 -11.23
N GLY A 108 -5.18 34.75 -12.13
CA GLY A 108 -4.23 33.75 -12.61
C GLY A 108 -3.31 33.26 -11.49
N LEU A 109 -2.80 34.16 -10.65
CA LEU A 109 -2.01 33.78 -9.47
C LEU A 109 -2.88 33.05 -8.44
N GLY A 110 -4.07 33.56 -8.14
CA GLY A 110 -5.01 32.94 -7.21
C GLY A 110 -5.38 31.51 -7.60
N LEU A 111 -5.44 31.21 -8.90
CA LEU A 111 -5.67 29.86 -9.41
C LEU A 111 -4.45 28.94 -9.22
N GLN A 112 -3.24 29.47 -9.23
CA GLN A 112 -2.01 28.70 -9.06
C GLN A 112 -1.69 28.37 -7.59
N LEU A 113 -2.13 29.20 -6.63
CA LEU A 113 -1.82 29.02 -5.21
C LEU A 113 -2.27 27.67 -4.63
N PRO A 114 -3.48 27.14 -4.92
CA PRO A 114 -3.88 25.82 -4.46
C PRO A 114 -2.99 24.70 -4.99
N PHE A 115 -2.55 24.78 -6.26
CA PHE A 115 -1.62 23.80 -6.83
C PHE A 115 -0.23 23.89 -6.22
N PHE A 116 0.23 25.09 -5.89
CA PHE A 116 1.47 25.30 -5.18
C PHE A 116 1.43 24.66 -3.79
N TRP A 117 0.39 24.94 -3.01
CA TRP A 117 0.24 24.34 -1.69
C TRP A 117 0.11 22.82 -1.75
N ALA A 118 -0.69 22.31 -2.66
CA ALA A 118 -0.82 20.87 -2.87
C ALA A 118 0.53 20.20 -3.23
N MET A 119 1.33 20.84 -4.10
CA MET A 119 2.67 20.35 -4.44
C MET A 119 3.64 20.41 -3.25
N TYR A 120 3.56 21.44 -2.42
CA TYR A 120 4.33 21.52 -1.18
C TYR A 120 4.01 20.33 -0.25
N GLU A 121 2.73 20.00 -0.07
CA GLU A 121 2.33 18.85 0.77
C GLU A 121 2.75 17.51 0.15
N VAL A 122 2.73 17.36 -1.17
CA VAL A 122 3.29 16.18 -1.87
C VAL A 122 4.76 16.01 -1.53
N ILE A 123 5.58 17.07 -1.70
CA ILE A 123 7.01 17.01 -1.46
C ILE A 123 7.33 16.75 0.00
N LYS A 124 6.60 17.37 0.92
CA LYS A 124 6.76 17.17 2.36
C LYS A 124 6.53 15.71 2.76
N SER A 125 5.53 15.06 2.17
CA SER A 125 5.17 13.66 2.46
C SER A 125 6.02 12.64 1.69
N ALA A 126 6.72 13.05 0.61
CA ALA A 126 7.49 12.16 -0.26
C ALA A 126 8.87 11.83 0.35
N SER A 127 8.98 10.69 1.04
CA SER A 127 10.27 10.18 1.54
C SER A 127 11.20 9.73 0.41
N TYR A 128 10.65 9.33 -0.71
CA TYR A 128 11.40 8.88 -1.90
C TYR A 128 12.15 9.99 -2.64
N LEU A 129 11.99 11.26 -2.26
CA LEU A 129 12.76 12.39 -2.77
C LEU A 129 14.00 12.72 -1.93
N ASP A 130 14.14 12.13 -0.73
CA ASP A 130 15.27 12.37 0.16
C ASP A 130 16.58 11.89 -0.49
N GLY A 131 17.58 12.76 -0.57
CA GLY A 131 18.89 12.46 -1.15
C GLY A 131 18.92 12.27 -2.66
N VAL A 132 17.79 12.49 -3.36
CA VAL A 132 17.73 12.36 -4.83
C VAL A 132 18.33 13.60 -5.50
N SER A 133 19.40 13.42 -6.28
CA SER A 133 20.06 14.50 -7.01
C SER A 133 19.45 14.72 -8.41
N PHE A 134 19.47 15.98 -8.86
CA PHE A 134 19.06 16.35 -10.21
C PHE A 134 19.86 17.57 -10.73
N LEU A 135 20.57 17.44 -11.83
CA LEU A 135 21.48 18.47 -12.38
C LEU A 135 22.50 18.94 -11.31
N TRP A 136 22.45 20.21 -10.91
CA TRP A 136 23.30 20.79 -9.86
C TRP A 136 22.69 20.69 -8.46
N ILE A 137 21.46 20.17 -8.35
CA ILE A 137 20.74 20.01 -7.09
C ILE A 137 21.20 18.70 -6.46
N GLY A 138 21.80 18.77 -5.28
CA GLY A 138 22.27 17.59 -4.54
C GLY A 138 21.14 16.77 -3.91
N ASP A 139 20.04 17.46 -3.51
CA ASP A 139 18.86 16.84 -2.89
C ASP A 139 17.60 17.59 -3.29
N LEU A 140 16.65 16.88 -3.92
CA LEU A 140 15.36 17.46 -4.35
C LEU A 140 14.46 17.86 -3.20
N LYS A 141 14.68 17.36 -2.00
CA LYS A 141 13.90 17.69 -0.80
C LYS A 141 14.53 18.79 0.07
N ALA A 142 15.80 19.09 -0.15
CA ALA A 142 16.52 20.19 0.47
C ALA A 142 16.56 21.42 -0.45
N PRO A 143 16.85 22.64 0.04
CA PRO A 143 17.16 23.80 -0.79
C PRO A 143 18.35 23.53 -1.69
N ASP A 144 18.34 24.04 -2.93
CA ASP A 144 19.49 23.97 -3.81
C ASP A 144 20.62 24.88 -3.29
N SER A 145 21.81 24.34 -3.13
CA SER A 145 22.96 25.10 -2.69
C SER A 145 24.12 24.89 -3.65
N VAL A 146 24.62 26.01 -4.18
CA VAL A 146 25.84 26.04 -5.01
C VAL A 146 26.82 26.97 -4.35
N GLU A 147 28.02 26.50 -4.05
CA GLU A 147 29.08 27.35 -3.51
C GLU A 147 29.70 28.19 -4.60
N ILE A 148 29.50 29.50 -4.52
CA ILE A 148 30.11 30.49 -5.41
C ILE A 148 30.95 31.45 -4.57
N PHE A 149 32.24 31.49 -4.78
CA PHE A 149 33.19 32.32 -4.04
C PHE A 149 33.14 32.14 -2.52
N GLY A 150 32.87 30.93 -2.01
CA GLY A 150 32.77 30.63 -0.60
C GLY A 150 31.41 31.03 0.06
N PHE A 151 30.44 31.45 -0.73
CA PHE A 151 29.06 31.70 -0.29
C PHE A 151 28.11 30.64 -0.88
N SER A 152 27.27 30.06 -0.04
CA SER A 152 26.19 29.17 -0.47
C SER A 152 25.04 30.00 -1.03
N MET A 153 24.74 29.83 -2.32
CA MET A 153 23.66 30.54 -3.02
C MET A 153 22.64 29.56 -3.56
N HIS A 154 21.35 29.91 -3.41
CA HIS A 154 20.24 29.13 -3.98
C HIS A 154 19.89 29.66 -5.38
N ILE A 155 20.29 28.92 -6.41
CA ILE A 155 20.17 29.36 -7.81
C ILE A 155 18.74 29.28 -8.33
N LEU A 156 17.98 28.24 -7.97
CA LEU A 156 16.60 28.06 -8.44
C LEU A 156 15.68 29.22 -8.07
N PRO A 157 15.63 29.72 -6.81
CA PRO A 157 14.82 30.89 -6.46
C PRO A 157 15.22 32.14 -7.22
N LEU A 158 16.51 32.35 -7.49
CA LEU A 158 16.99 33.47 -8.27
C LEU A 158 16.57 33.35 -9.74
N LEU A 159 16.68 32.16 -10.34
CA LEU A 159 16.22 31.89 -11.71
C LEU A 159 14.71 32.09 -11.86
N MET A 160 13.94 31.58 -10.90
CA MET A 160 12.48 31.78 -10.84
C MET A 160 12.13 33.27 -10.79
N THR A 161 12.79 34.01 -9.93
CA THR A 161 12.58 35.47 -9.79
C THR A 161 12.94 36.20 -11.07
N PHE A 162 14.04 35.87 -11.70
CA PHE A 162 14.47 36.43 -12.99
C PHE A 162 13.44 36.20 -14.07
N LEU A 163 12.92 34.97 -14.22
CA LEU A 163 11.85 34.65 -15.18
C LEU A 163 10.56 35.43 -14.87
N THR A 164 10.21 35.57 -13.59
CA THR A 164 9.02 36.33 -13.17
C THR A 164 9.17 37.83 -13.49
N LEU A 165 10.35 38.41 -13.29
CA LEU A 165 10.65 39.80 -13.65
C LEU A 165 10.56 40.00 -15.16
N ILE A 166 11.16 39.13 -15.97
CA ILE A 166 11.06 39.20 -17.43
C ILE A 166 9.59 39.11 -17.86
N ASN A 167 8.84 38.15 -17.34
CA ASN A 167 7.42 37.99 -17.66
C ASN A 167 6.61 39.22 -17.29
N THR A 168 6.87 39.85 -16.13
CA THR A 168 6.24 41.09 -15.69
C THR A 168 6.56 42.28 -16.61
N LEU A 169 7.85 42.43 -16.93
CA LEU A 169 8.27 43.51 -17.81
C LEU A 169 7.70 43.40 -19.21
N TYR A 170 7.47 42.16 -19.70
CA TYR A 170 6.94 41.86 -21.03
C TYR A 170 5.42 42.01 -21.07
N SER A 171 4.69 41.58 -20.03
CA SER A 171 3.24 41.53 -20.02
C SER A 171 2.57 42.81 -19.49
N ALA A 172 3.21 43.56 -18.57
CA ALA A 172 2.62 44.71 -17.92
C ALA A 172 2.75 45.98 -18.76
N LYS A 173 1.63 46.58 -19.18
CA LYS A 173 1.58 47.82 -19.96
C LYS A 173 1.66 49.11 -19.11
N SER A 174 1.18 49.06 -17.86
CA SER A 174 1.18 50.24 -16.96
C SER A 174 2.31 50.17 -15.94
N LEU A 175 2.81 51.33 -15.48
CA LEU A 175 3.84 51.41 -14.46
C LEU A 175 3.36 50.79 -13.14
N SER A 176 2.09 50.97 -12.78
CA SER A 176 1.48 50.39 -11.59
C SER A 176 1.49 48.85 -11.65
N ALA A 177 1.16 48.24 -12.78
CA ALA A 177 1.21 46.80 -12.97
C ALA A 177 2.64 46.26 -12.90
N LYS A 178 3.63 46.99 -13.43
CA LYS A 178 5.05 46.64 -13.33
C LYS A 178 5.52 46.62 -11.87
N ILE A 179 5.23 47.69 -11.12
CA ILE A 179 5.58 47.77 -9.68
C ILE A 179 4.93 46.64 -8.92
N GLN A 180 3.64 46.37 -9.16
CA GLN A 180 2.94 45.26 -8.50
C GLN A 180 3.58 43.91 -8.82
N GLY A 181 3.90 43.63 -10.08
CA GLY A 181 4.55 42.38 -10.48
C GLY A 181 5.96 42.21 -9.90
N ILE A 182 6.76 43.29 -9.87
CA ILE A 182 8.09 43.29 -9.23
C ILE A 182 7.97 43.02 -7.73
N SER A 183 7.02 43.67 -7.04
CA SER A 183 6.78 43.45 -5.62
C SER A 183 6.41 42.00 -5.30
N ILE A 184 5.57 41.39 -6.15
CA ILE A 184 5.19 39.99 -6.05
C ILE A 184 6.41 39.07 -6.29
N ALA A 185 7.24 39.36 -7.29
CA ALA A 185 8.44 38.58 -7.58
C ALA A 185 9.43 38.60 -6.41
N LEU A 186 9.64 39.74 -5.77
CA LEU A 186 10.50 39.87 -4.61
C LEU A 186 9.91 39.17 -3.36
N LEU A 187 8.60 39.25 -3.18
CA LEU A 187 7.92 38.51 -2.11
C LEU A 187 8.10 37.00 -2.27
N PHE A 188 7.92 36.47 -3.49
CA PHE A 188 8.13 35.05 -3.75
C PHE A 188 9.61 34.64 -3.60
N LEU A 189 10.55 35.48 -3.98
CA LEU A 189 11.97 35.22 -3.72
C LEU A 189 12.22 35.01 -2.24
N LEU A 190 11.67 35.90 -1.40
CA LEU A 190 11.87 35.83 0.05
C LEU A 190 11.18 34.60 0.68
N LEU A 191 9.98 34.23 0.18
CA LEU A 191 9.23 33.09 0.70
C LEU A 191 9.79 31.75 0.25
N LEU A 192 10.37 31.67 -0.96
CA LEU A 192 10.80 30.41 -1.58
C LEU A 192 12.31 30.19 -1.50
N TYR A 193 13.07 31.12 -0.87
CA TYR A 193 14.53 31.04 -0.87
C TYR A 193 15.04 29.78 -0.21
N ASP A 194 14.47 29.38 0.93
CA ASP A 194 14.87 28.21 1.73
C ASP A 194 13.91 27.02 1.55
N MET A 195 13.11 27.03 0.49
CA MET A 195 12.17 25.93 0.23
C MET A 195 12.81 24.75 -0.51
N PRO A 196 12.24 23.52 -0.42
CA PRO A 196 12.75 22.36 -1.14
C PRO A 196 12.93 22.63 -2.64
N SER A 197 14.04 22.18 -3.19
CA SER A 197 14.43 22.40 -4.60
C SER A 197 13.38 21.92 -5.59
N SER A 198 12.73 20.79 -5.32
CA SER A 198 11.67 20.24 -6.18
C SER A 198 10.46 21.16 -6.26
N LEU A 199 10.09 21.86 -5.17
CA LEU A 199 9.01 22.84 -5.16
C LEU A 199 9.37 24.09 -5.98
N VAL A 200 10.59 24.59 -5.78
CA VAL A 200 11.09 25.76 -6.51
C VAL A 200 11.27 25.43 -8.00
N LEU A 201 11.72 24.22 -8.32
CA LEU A 201 11.80 23.71 -9.70
C LEU A 201 10.43 23.68 -10.37
N TYR A 202 9.42 23.12 -9.70
CA TYR A 202 8.03 23.11 -10.18
C TYR A 202 7.54 24.53 -10.49
N TRP A 203 7.78 25.48 -9.58
CA TRP A 203 7.36 26.87 -9.76
C TRP A 203 8.16 27.61 -10.84
N THR A 204 9.46 27.35 -10.94
CA THR A 204 10.32 27.88 -12.01
C THR A 204 9.83 27.47 -13.39
N CYS A 205 9.42 26.21 -13.56
CA CYS A 205 8.82 25.69 -14.78
C CYS A 205 7.46 26.35 -15.07
N ASN A 206 6.65 26.65 -14.06
CA ASN A 206 5.41 27.39 -14.22
C ASN A 206 5.67 28.81 -14.74
N MET A 207 6.69 29.50 -14.23
CA MET A 207 7.06 30.83 -14.71
C MET A 207 7.62 30.81 -16.12
N ALA A 208 8.44 29.83 -16.47
CA ALA A 208 8.94 29.62 -17.83
C ALA A 208 7.79 29.38 -18.81
N PHE A 209 6.83 28.53 -18.46
CA PHE A 209 5.63 28.28 -19.27
C PHE A 209 4.77 29.56 -19.46
N SER A 210 4.59 30.34 -18.38
CA SER A 210 3.86 31.62 -18.45
C SER A 210 4.55 32.60 -19.41
N LEU A 211 5.87 32.69 -19.36
CA LEU A 211 6.64 33.55 -20.28
C LEU A 211 6.49 33.07 -21.74
N LEU A 212 6.63 31.77 -22.02
CA LEU A 212 6.43 31.20 -23.33
C LEU A 212 5.02 31.50 -23.89
N LYS A 213 4.00 31.38 -23.04
CA LYS A 213 2.61 31.72 -23.39
C LYS A 213 2.47 33.19 -23.85
N GLU A 214 3.08 34.12 -23.10
CA GLU A 214 3.03 35.57 -23.46
C GLU A 214 3.78 35.90 -24.76
N VAL A 215 4.96 35.27 -24.94
CA VAL A 215 5.73 35.41 -26.20
C VAL A 215 4.91 34.91 -27.39
N TYR A 216 4.26 33.74 -27.27
CA TYR A 216 3.40 33.17 -28.29
C TYR A 216 2.21 34.10 -28.64
N LYS A 217 1.52 34.67 -27.63
CA LYS A 217 0.43 35.64 -27.83
C LYS A 217 0.91 36.90 -28.58
N SER A 218 2.10 37.40 -28.30
CA SER A 218 2.62 38.60 -28.94
C SER A 218 2.90 38.37 -30.42
N GLN A 219 3.49 37.19 -30.75
CA GLN A 219 3.75 36.82 -32.16
C GLN A 219 2.47 36.65 -32.96
N THR A 220 1.42 36.03 -32.38
CA THR A 220 0.16 35.84 -33.06
C THR A 220 -0.58 37.19 -33.33
N LYS A 221 -0.48 38.14 -32.38
CA LYS A 221 -1.06 39.49 -32.57
C LYS A 221 -0.30 40.31 -33.64
N SER A 222 1.01 40.12 -33.78
CA SER A 222 1.81 40.74 -34.82
C SER A 222 1.42 40.24 -36.21
N ASN A 223 1.23 38.91 -36.37
CA ASN A 223 0.85 38.32 -37.65
C ASN A 223 -0.59 38.67 -38.08
N THR A 224 -1.51 38.91 -37.13
CA THR A 224 -2.88 39.31 -37.42
C THR A 224 -2.98 40.78 -37.80
N LYS A 225 -2.10 41.65 -37.26
CA LYS A 225 -2.02 43.05 -37.70
C LYS A 225 -1.47 43.19 -39.09
N SER A 226 -0.45 42.42 -39.46
CA SER A 226 0.12 42.46 -40.83
C SER A 226 -0.82 41.93 -41.91
N SER A 227 -1.80 41.08 -41.56
CA SER A 227 -2.81 40.57 -42.47
C SER A 227 -4.06 41.49 -42.58
N ILE A 228 -4.28 42.39 -41.61
CA ILE A 228 -5.40 43.35 -41.62
C ILE A 228 -4.99 44.63 -42.39
N ASP A 229 -3.75 45.08 -42.27
CA ASP A 229 -3.23 46.24 -43.03
C ASP A 229 -3.07 45.97 -44.51
N SER A 230 -3.02 44.73 -44.98
CA SER A 230 -3.02 44.36 -46.39
C SER A 230 -4.42 44.27 -47.04
N ASN A 231 -5.49 44.25 -46.25
CA ASN A 231 -6.89 44.15 -46.72
C ASN A 231 -7.69 45.48 -46.53
N ALA A 232 -7.08 46.51 -45.99
CA ALA A 232 -7.79 47.78 -45.73
C ALA A 232 -7.83 48.76 -46.91
N GLN A 233 -7.42 48.30 -48.12
CA GLN A 233 -7.46 49.19 -49.37
C GLN A 233 -8.51 48.80 -50.39
N ALA A 234 -9.43 47.92 -50.04
CA ALA A 234 -10.57 47.62 -50.93
C ALA A 234 -11.86 47.54 -50.15
N THR A 235 -12.64 48.55 -50.19
CA THR A 235 -14.07 48.66 -50.08
C THR A 235 -14.54 49.70 -49.05
N SER A 236 -14.50 50.95 -49.50
CA SER A 236 -15.53 51.90 -49.14
C SER A 236 -16.70 51.67 -50.12
N LEU A 237 -17.86 51.39 -49.62
CA LEU A 237 -19.17 51.68 -50.09
C LEU A 237 -20.17 50.54 -49.75
N VAL A 238 -21.30 51.06 -49.26
CA VAL A 238 -22.63 50.46 -49.16
C VAL A 238 -23.11 50.14 -47.79
N ASP A 239 -23.72 51.14 -47.19
CA ASP A 239 -25.16 51.32 -47.00
C ASP A 239 -25.95 50.41 -46.11
N SER A 240 -26.46 51.08 -45.11
CA SER A 240 -27.66 50.79 -44.29
C SER A 240 -28.53 49.60 -44.68
N THR A 241 -28.69 48.66 -43.73
CA THR A 241 -30.01 48.10 -43.39
C THR A 241 -29.99 47.64 -41.92
N LEU A 242 -30.79 48.29 -41.14
CA LEU A 242 -31.23 47.84 -39.82
C LEU A 242 -32.01 46.55 -39.99
N GLU A 243 -31.38 45.43 -39.65
CA GLU A 243 -32.11 44.23 -39.26
C GLU A 243 -31.88 43.93 -37.77
N SER A 244 -33.00 44.07 -37.08
CA SER A 244 -33.20 43.66 -35.71
C SER A 244 -32.82 42.19 -35.55
N THR A 245 -31.58 41.89 -35.13
CA THR A 245 -31.23 40.58 -34.66
C THR A 245 -31.87 40.37 -33.31
N SER A 246 -32.99 39.67 -33.33
CA SER A 246 -33.63 39.03 -32.18
C SER A 246 -32.60 38.30 -31.35
N LEU A 247 -32.58 38.59 -30.05
CA LEU A 247 -31.91 37.76 -29.04
C LEU A 247 -32.11 36.27 -29.35
N PRO A 248 -31.07 35.46 -29.34
CA PRO A 248 -31.26 34.01 -29.54
C PRO A 248 -32.15 33.47 -28.41
N LYS A 249 -33.35 33.05 -28.78
CA LYS A 249 -34.27 32.29 -27.94
C LYS A 249 -33.48 31.15 -27.35
N SER A 250 -33.64 30.93 -26.05
CA SER A 250 -33.07 29.81 -25.30
C SER A 250 -33.13 28.53 -26.17
N SER A 251 -31.99 28.16 -26.71
CA SER A 251 -31.88 26.93 -27.49
C SER A 251 -32.16 25.76 -26.55
N HIS A 252 -33.33 25.16 -26.74
CA HIS A 252 -33.58 23.80 -26.21
C HIS A 252 -32.52 22.90 -26.82
N LEU A 253 -31.47 22.61 -26.03
CA LEU A 253 -30.44 21.63 -26.40
C LEU A 253 -31.11 20.33 -26.83
N PRO A 254 -30.74 19.73 -27.96
CA PRO A 254 -31.42 18.56 -28.49
C PRO A 254 -31.38 17.44 -27.47
N ILE A 255 -32.47 16.70 -27.32
CA ILE A 255 -32.61 15.50 -26.46
C ILE A 255 -31.42 14.57 -26.66
N GLN A 256 -30.84 14.52 -27.82
CA GLN A 256 -29.68 13.74 -28.20
C GLN A 256 -28.43 14.10 -27.39
N ALA A 257 -28.18 15.36 -27.04
CA ALA A 257 -27.06 15.76 -26.20
C ALA A 257 -27.21 15.22 -24.74
N GLN A 258 -28.44 15.23 -24.20
CA GLN A 258 -28.71 14.72 -22.87
C GLN A 258 -28.55 13.19 -22.82
N ARG A 259 -28.99 12.46 -23.85
CA ARG A 259 -28.81 11.01 -23.99
C ARG A 259 -27.33 10.64 -24.12
N THR A 260 -26.55 11.38 -24.90
CA THR A 260 -25.11 11.23 -25.00
C THR A 260 -24.43 11.46 -23.64
N SER A 261 -24.87 12.46 -22.88
CA SER A 261 -24.36 12.72 -21.54
C SER A 261 -24.62 11.55 -20.59
N ILE A 262 -25.85 11.00 -20.57
CA ILE A 262 -26.22 9.81 -19.78
C ILE A 262 -25.30 8.63 -20.12
N ALA A 263 -25.12 8.36 -21.40
CA ALA A 263 -24.26 7.28 -21.88
C ALA A 263 -22.82 7.39 -21.37
N LEU A 264 -22.22 8.58 -21.54
CA LEU A 264 -20.85 8.83 -21.11
C LEU A 264 -20.70 8.74 -19.57
N ILE A 265 -21.67 9.25 -18.81
CA ILE A 265 -21.66 9.20 -17.35
C ILE A 265 -21.74 7.74 -16.88
N LEU A 266 -22.67 6.96 -17.40
CA LEU A 266 -22.80 5.54 -17.07
C LEU A 266 -21.54 4.75 -17.47
N GLY A 267 -21.01 5.01 -18.66
CA GLY A 267 -19.74 4.41 -19.10
C GLY A 267 -18.58 4.73 -18.15
N ASN A 268 -18.46 5.98 -17.70
CA ASN A 268 -17.42 6.37 -16.73
C ASN A 268 -17.63 5.76 -15.34
N LEU A 269 -18.86 5.62 -14.86
CA LEU A 269 -19.16 4.91 -13.62
C LEU A 269 -18.78 3.43 -13.72
N CYS A 270 -19.09 2.78 -14.84
CA CYS A 270 -18.67 1.40 -15.10
C CYS A 270 -17.14 1.28 -15.19
N LEU A 271 -16.48 2.17 -15.94
CA LEU A 271 -15.01 2.17 -16.04
C LEU A 271 -14.35 2.37 -14.67
N LEU A 272 -14.90 3.25 -13.85
CA LEU A 272 -14.36 3.52 -12.51
C LEU A 272 -14.54 2.33 -11.58
N ALA A 273 -15.76 1.75 -11.52
CA ALA A 273 -16.08 0.65 -10.61
C ALA A 273 -15.47 -0.68 -11.01
N CYS A 274 -15.47 -1.00 -12.31
CA CYS A 274 -15.20 -2.34 -12.82
C CYS A 274 -13.85 -2.48 -13.52
N VAL A 275 -13.20 -1.35 -13.83
CA VAL A 275 -11.91 -1.39 -14.52
C VAL A 275 -10.85 -0.68 -13.70
N PHE A 276 -10.95 0.65 -13.53
CA PHE A 276 -9.92 1.44 -12.88
C PHE A 276 -9.62 0.96 -11.46
N THR A 277 -10.63 0.83 -10.61
CA THR A 277 -10.45 0.44 -9.21
C THR A 277 -9.97 -1.00 -9.04
N PRO A 278 -10.54 -2.01 -9.73
CA PRO A 278 -10.03 -3.38 -9.69
C PRO A 278 -8.60 -3.54 -10.21
N PHE A 279 -8.25 -2.90 -11.33
CA PHE A 279 -6.88 -2.94 -11.83
C PHE A 279 -5.90 -2.23 -10.89
N GLY A 280 -6.31 -1.11 -10.29
CA GLY A 280 -5.52 -0.42 -9.28
C GLY A 280 -5.25 -1.31 -8.06
N LEU A 281 -6.27 -2.02 -7.58
CA LEU A 281 -6.13 -2.97 -6.48
C LEU A 281 -5.17 -4.11 -6.84
N TYR A 282 -5.37 -4.73 -8.00
CA TYR A 282 -4.50 -5.82 -8.46
C TYR A 282 -3.04 -5.39 -8.56
N THR A 283 -2.77 -4.19 -9.09
CA THR A 283 -1.40 -3.69 -9.25
C THR A 283 -0.76 -3.17 -7.97
N SER A 284 -1.54 -2.94 -6.92
CA SER A 284 -1.00 -2.59 -5.60
C SER A 284 -0.44 -3.81 -4.85
N ASP A 285 -0.95 -5.02 -5.17
CA ASP A 285 -0.48 -6.27 -4.59
C ASP A 285 -0.57 -7.40 -5.65
N LEU A 286 0.44 -7.44 -6.50
CA LEU A 286 0.53 -8.39 -7.62
C LEU A 286 0.73 -9.85 -7.15
N GLY A 287 1.19 -10.05 -5.92
CA GLY A 287 1.42 -11.37 -5.33
C GLY A 287 0.15 -12.05 -4.80
N SER A 288 -0.88 -11.28 -4.44
CA SER A 288 -2.09 -11.80 -3.81
C SER A 288 -3.07 -12.51 -4.75
N PHE A 289 -2.90 -12.38 -6.05
CA PHE A 289 -3.78 -12.99 -7.05
C PHE A 289 -2.99 -13.82 -8.06
N ASP A 290 -3.49 -15.01 -8.42
CA ASP A 290 -2.91 -15.74 -9.55
C ASP A 290 -3.17 -14.95 -10.85
N PRO A 291 -2.11 -14.49 -11.51
CA PRO A 291 -2.24 -13.73 -12.74
C PRO A 291 -2.98 -14.48 -13.85
N ALA A 292 -2.89 -15.81 -13.89
CA ALA A 292 -3.56 -16.64 -14.89
C ALA A 292 -5.09 -16.63 -14.75
N GLU A 293 -5.58 -16.40 -13.54
CA GLU A 293 -7.01 -16.33 -13.23
C GLU A 293 -7.55 -14.90 -13.26
N ILE A 294 -6.76 -13.93 -12.71
CA ILE A 294 -7.25 -12.57 -12.52
C ILE A 294 -7.31 -11.77 -13.82
N ILE A 295 -6.35 -11.94 -14.73
CA ILE A 295 -6.31 -11.15 -15.96
C ILE A 295 -7.48 -11.47 -16.90
N PRO A 296 -7.82 -12.75 -17.21
CA PRO A 296 -9.03 -13.06 -17.96
C PRO A 296 -10.31 -12.53 -17.28
N THR A 297 -10.34 -12.56 -15.94
CA THR A 297 -11.46 -12.03 -15.14
C THR A 297 -11.61 -10.53 -15.29
N LEU A 298 -10.51 -9.76 -15.17
CA LEU A 298 -10.51 -8.31 -15.37
C LEU A 298 -10.88 -7.92 -16.80
N LEU A 299 -10.38 -8.66 -17.81
CA LEU A 299 -10.72 -8.43 -19.21
C LEU A 299 -12.18 -8.75 -19.50
N SER A 300 -12.72 -9.84 -18.94
CA SER A 300 -14.13 -10.21 -19.10
C SER A 300 -15.05 -9.17 -18.44
N LEU A 301 -14.68 -8.67 -17.25
CA LEU A 301 -15.39 -7.61 -16.55
C LEU A 301 -15.39 -6.30 -17.35
N CYS A 302 -14.25 -5.94 -17.92
CA CYS A 302 -14.14 -4.80 -18.81
C CYS A 302 -15.06 -4.94 -20.05
N GLY A 303 -15.01 -6.09 -20.71
CA GLY A 303 -15.87 -6.40 -21.86
C GLY A 303 -17.35 -6.38 -21.51
N PHE A 304 -17.73 -6.98 -20.39
CA PHE A 304 -19.12 -6.95 -19.90
C PHE A 304 -19.60 -5.53 -19.62
N CYS A 305 -18.81 -4.71 -18.96
CA CYS A 305 -19.19 -3.32 -18.65
C CYS A 305 -19.33 -2.46 -19.89
N LEU A 306 -18.44 -2.62 -20.87
CA LEU A 306 -18.55 -1.94 -22.15
C LEU A 306 -19.82 -2.37 -22.91
N LEU A 307 -20.10 -3.68 -22.95
CA LEU A 307 -21.31 -4.21 -23.58
C LEU A 307 -22.58 -3.73 -22.86
N ALA A 308 -22.62 -3.81 -21.54
CA ALA A 308 -23.76 -3.37 -20.73
C ALA A 308 -24.02 -1.86 -20.93
N SER A 309 -22.96 -1.04 -20.94
CA SER A 309 -23.06 0.39 -21.21
C SER A 309 -23.61 0.67 -22.62
N PHE A 310 -23.13 -0.07 -23.63
CA PHE A 310 -23.60 0.04 -25.00
C PHE A 310 -25.08 -0.36 -25.12
N VAL A 311 -25.45 -1.52 -24.56
CA VAL A 311 -26.84 -2.01 -24.57
C VAL A 311 -27.77 -1.02 -23.87
N LEU A 312 -27.37 -0.50 -22.69
CA LEU A 312 -28.18 0.47 -21.95
C LEU A 312 -28.39 1.75 -22.76
N VAL A 313 -27.35 2.27 -23.41
CA VAL A 313 -27.43 3.42 -24.31
C VAL A 313 -28.36 3.15 -25.50
N TYR A 314 -28.25 1.96 -26.12
CA TYR A 314 -29.09 1.56 -27.23
C TYR A 314 -30.55 1.48 -26.81
N VAL A 315 -30.86 0.81 -25.70
CA VAL A 315 -32.21 0.67 -25.14
C VAL A 315 -32.82 2.04 -24.81
N CYS A 316 -32.08 2.91 -24.12
CA CYS A 316 -32.55 4.26 -23.78
C CYS A 316 -32.77 5.14 -25.00
N ASN A 317 -32.03 4.92 -26.09
CA ASN A 317 -32.16 5.72 -27.31
C ASN A 317 -33.25 5.21 -28.24
N HIS A 318 -33.46 3.89 -28.36
CA HIS A 318 -34.27 3.30 -29.41
C HIS A 318 -35.53 2.58 -28.92
N ILE A 319 -35.48 1.96 -27.71
CA ILE A 319 -36.60 1.13 -27.24
C ILE A 319 -37.52 1.91 -26.30
N PHE A 320 -36.98 2.74 -25.42
CA PHE A 320 -37.75 3.54 -24.47
C PHE A 320 -37.40 5.04 -24.59
N PRO A 321 -38.06 5.79 -25.50
CA PRO A 321 -37.86 7.23 -25.59
C PRO A 321 -38.46 7.90 -24.35
N LEU A 322 -37.62 8.20 -23.35
CA LEU A 322 -38.01 8.93 -22.16
C LEU A 322 -38.45 10.36 -22.45
N PRO A 323 -39.50 10.89 -21.80
CA PRO A 323 -39.91 12.28 -21.88
C PRO A 323 -38.74 13.22 -21.54
N LYS A 324 -38.70 14.40 -22.18
CA LYS A 324 -37.62 15.41 -22.02
C LYS A 324 -37.25 15.72 -20.56
N LEU A 325 -38.28 15.86 -19.73
CA LEU A 325 -38.12 16.18 -18.32
C LEU A 325 -37.41 15.04 -17.58
N ILE A 326 -37.84 13.79 -17.82
CA ILE A 326 -37.26 12.61 -17.20
C ILE A 326 -35.79 12.42 -17.63
N THR A 327 -35.52 12.58 -18.93
CA THR A 327 -34.14 12.49 -19.45
C THR A 327 -33.21 13.51 -18.79
N LYS A 328 -33.69 14.77 -18.65
CA LYS A 328 -32.90 15.83 -18.00
C LYS A 328 -32.65 15.53 -16.52
N THR A 329 -33.69 15.12 -15.79
CA THR A 329 -33.58 14.79 -14.37
C THR A 329 -32.64 13.61 -14.17
N LEU A 330 -32.78 12.55 -14.97
CA LEU A 330 -31.91 11.37 -14.92
C LEU A 330 -30.44 11.75 -15.21
N ALA A 331 -30.17 12.53 -16.25
CA ALA A 331 -28.83 13.01 -16.57
C ALA A 331 -28.21 13.81 -15.41
N THR A 332 -28.99 14.65 -14.75
CA THR A 332 -28.51 15.45 -13.61
C THR A 332 -28.26 14.58 -12.38
N LEU A 333 -29.12 13.61 -12.07
CA LEU A 333 -28.92 12.68 -10.97
C LEU A 333 -27.70 11.80 -11.20
N LEU A 334 -27.53 11.26 -12.41
CA LEU A 334 -26.36 10.45 -12.75
C LEU A 334 -25.07 11.28 -12.70
N LEU A 335 -25.12 12.55 -13.07
CA LEU A 335 -23.98 13.46 -12.91
C LEU A 335 -23.64 13.67 -11.43
N ALA A 336 -24.64 13.83 -10.56
CA ALA A 336 -24.41 13.91 -9.11
C ALA A 336 -23.77 12.62 -8.57
N VAL A 337 -24.25 11.46 -9.01
CA VAL A 337 -23.66 10.16 -8.64
C VAL A 337 -22.21 10.04 -9.12
N LEU A 338 -21.90 10.46 -10.35
CA LEU A 338 -20.53 10.45 -10.86
C LEU A 338 -19.62 11.40 -10.06
N LEU A 339 -20.08 12.59 -9.71
CA LEU A 339 -19.33 13.53 -8.89
C LEU A 339 -19.04 12.95 -7.49
N LEU A 340 -20.03 12.29 -6.90
CA LEU A 340 -19.86 11.58 -5.64
C LEU A 340 -18.86 10.44 -5.79
N ALA A 341 -19.02 9.57 -6.78
CA ALA A 341 -18.15 8.45 -7.04
C ALA A 341 -16.69 8.88 -7.20
N LEU A 342 -16.45 9.94 -7.98
CA LEU A 342 -15.11 10.53 -8.13
C LEU A 342 -14.58 11.08 -6.79
N SER A 343 -15.42 11.78 -6.03
CA SER A 343 -15.03 12.34 -4.75
C SER A 343 -14.65 11.24 -3.75
N TYR A 344 -15.43 10.17 -3.65
CA TYR A 344 -15.14 9.06 -2.73
C TYR A 344 -13.99 8.16 -3.21
N THR A 345 -13.75 8.06 -4.49
CA THR A 345 -12.61 7.30 -5.02
C THR A 345 -11.29 8.01 -4.77
N PHE A 346 -11.23 9.33 -4.97
CA PHE A 346 -9.98 10.08 -5.02
C PHE A 346 -9.75 11.04 -3.85
N ILE A 347 -10.83 11.53 -3.21
CA ILE A 347 -10.75 12.56 -2.16
C ILE A 347 -11.05 11.96 -0.79
N PHE A 348 -12.23 11.35 -0.64
CA PHE A 348 -12.71 10.79 0.62
C PHE A 348 -12.43 9.29 0.69
N VAL A 349 -11.15 8.93 0.60
CA VAL A 349 -10.72 7.53 0.51
C VAL A 349 -11.07 6.76 1.78
N GLY A 350 -10.88 7.36 2.94
CA GLY A 350 -10.98 6.71 4.25
C GLY A 350 -9.73 5.88 4.54
N ASP A 351 -9.41 5.78 5.82
CA ASP A 351 -8.32 4.93 6.31
C ASP A 351 -8.96 3.76 7.10
N TYR A 352 -8.76 2.55 6.60
CA TYR A 352 -9.23 1.30 7.21
C TYR A 352 -8.06 0.38 7.55
N GLY A 353 -6.85 0.92 7.60
CA GLY A 353 -5.63 0.14 7.76
C GLY A 353 -5.28 -0.66 6.51
N ALA A 354 -4.39 -1.61 6.68
CA ALA A 354 -4.05 -2.53 5.62
C ALA A 354 -5.22 -3.49 5.32
N MET A 355 -5.32 -3.93 4.09
CA MET A 355 -6.27 -4.96 3.68
C MET A 355 -5.53 -6.26 3.44
N SER A 356 -5.71 -7.21 4.34
CA SER A 356 -5.18 -8.55 4.19
C SER A 356 -6.31 -9.49 3.82
N PHE A 357 -6.13 -10.21 2.73
CA PHE A 357 -7.11 -11.21 2.32
C PHE A 357 -8.54 -10.69 2.19
N PHE A 358 -8.71 -9.49 1.69
CA PHE A 358 -9.97 -8.78 1.59
C PHE A 358 -10.63 -8.43 2.94
N VAL A 359 -9.89 -8.48 4.04
CA VAL A 359 -10.32 -8.00 5.36
C VAL A 359 -9.45 -6.81 5.77
N PHE A 360 -10.08 -5.73 6.21
CA PHE A 360 -9.37 -4.55 6.70
C PHE A 360 -8.94 -4.72 8.15
N ASP A 361 -7.76 -4.23 8.51
CA ASP A 361 -7.23 -4.25 9.89
C ASP A 361 -8.07 -3.41 10.86
N HIS A 362 -8.73 -2.35 10.35
CA HIS A 362 -9.58 -1.49 11.16
C HIS A 362 -11.06 -1.66 10.82
N PRO A 363 -11.96 -1.55 11.79
CA PRO A 363 -13.38 -1.66 11.55
C PRO A 363 -13.89 -0.64 10.54
N VAL A 364 -14.69 -1.09 9.56
CA VAL A 364 -15.34 -0.21 8.59
C VAL A 364 -16.58 0.41 9.22
N ILE A 365 -16.37 1.35 10.13
CA ILE A 365 -17.41 2.11 10.83
C ILE A 365 -17.18 3.58 10.55
N ALA A 366 -18.20 4.27 10.00
CA ALA A 366 -18.09 5.69 9.73
C ALA A 366 -17.95 6.50 11.02
N THR A 367 -16.86 7.24 11.16
CA THR A 367 -16.65 8.21 12.25
C THR A 367 -17.62 9.38 12.11
N ASP A 368 -17.79 10.18 13.15
CA ASP A 368 -18.71 11.33 13.09
C ASP A 368 -18.26 12.38 12.08
N THR A 369 -16.96 12.54 11.89
CA THR A 369 -16.38 13.38 10.82
C THR A 369 -16.74 12.83 9.45
N GLN A 370 -16.65 11.54 9.23
CA GLN A 370 -16.99 10.89 7.96
C GLN A 370 -18.49 10.97 7.67
N LYS A 371 -19.35 10.83 8.69
CA LYS A 371 -20.79 11.06 8.56
C LYS A 371 -21.09 12.51 8.16
N LEU A 372 -20.40 13.47 8.77
CA LEU A 372 -20.54 14.89 8.41
C LEU A 372 -20.12 15.14 6.96
N ILE A 373 -19.05 14.51 6.50
CA ILE A 373 -18.62 14.57 5.08
C ILE A 373 -19.75 14.06 4.17
N ASP A 374 -20.37 12.92 4.48
CA ASP A 374 -21.49 12.38 3.71
C ASP A 374 -22.67 13.36 3.65
N TYR A 375 -23.03 13.99 4.78
CA TYR A 375 -24.12 14.96 4.84
C TYR A 375 -23.84 16.24 4.05
N ILE A 376 -22.61 16.63 3.86
CA ILE A 376 -22.22 17.81 3.07
C ILE A 376 -22.01 17.44 1.61
N ALA A 377 -21.31 16.35 1.31
CA ALA A 377 -20.93 15.97 -0.03
C ALA A 377 -22.13 15.63 -0.92
N ILE A 378 -23.15 14.95 -0.37
CA ILE A 378 -24.33 14.55 -1.12
C ILE A 378 -25.12 15.76 -1.62
N PRO A 379 -25.57 16.72 -0.76
CA PRO A 379 -26.25 17.92 -1.24
C PRO A 379 -25.36 18.78 -2.17
N LEU A 380 -24.08 18.91 -1.87
CA LEU A 380 -23.15 19.67 -2.68
C LEU A 380 -23.03 19.08 -4.09
N ALA A 381 -22.89 17.77 -4.22
CA ALA A 381 -22.85 17.09 -5.51
C ALA A 381 -24.15 17.31 -6.31
N ILE A 382 -25.31 17.26 -5.66
CA ILE A 382 -26.61 17.53 -6.28
C ILE A 382 -26.69 18.99 -6.78
N VAL A 383 -26.31 19.95 -5.95
CA VAL A 383 -26.30 21.38 -6.31
C VAL A 383 -25.33 21.63 -7.47
N LEU A 384 -24.12 21.08 -7.40
CA LEU A 384 -23.15 21.19 -8.49
C LEU A 384 -23.66 20.54 -9.79
N ALA A 385 -24.28 19.37 -9.72
CA ALA A 385 -24.85 18.71 -10.88
C ALA A 385 -25.97 19.55 -11.51
N ILE A 386 -26.85 20.17 -10.70
CA ILE A 386 -27.90 21.08 -11.19
C ILE A 386 -27.27 22.31 -11.87
N MET A 387 -26.26 22.91 -11.26
CA MET A 387 -25.56 24.07 -11.83
C MET A 387 -24.84 23.72 -13.15
N LEU A 388 -24.11 22.61 -13.15
CA LEU A 388 -23.35 22.13 -14.32
C LEU A 388 -24.28 21.65 -15.43
N SER A 389 -25.49 21.14 -15.11
CA SER A 389 -26.45 20.66 -16.10
C SER A 389 -26.85 21.74 -17.16
N ARG A 390 -26.57 23.01 -16.89
CA ARG A 390 -26.72 24.12 -17.83
C ARG A 390 -25.69 24.13 -18.94
N PHE A 391 -24.52 23.43 -18.72
CA PHE A 391 -23.35 23.45 -19.62
C PHE A 391 -23.15 22.08 -20.28
N GLN A 392 -24.14 21.58 -21.01
CA GLN A 392 -24.17 20.21 -21.55
C GLN A 392 -22.96 19.88 -22.44
N HIS A 393 -22.49 20.79 -23.27
CA HIS A 393 -21.33 20.57 -24.12
C HIS A 393 -20.05 20.38 -23.29
N THR A 394 -19.92 21.16 -22.23
CA THR A 394 -18.78 21.05 -21.31
C THR A 394 -18.82 19.71 -20.55
N ILE A 395 -20.02 19.27 -20.12
CA ILE A 395 -20.19 17.95 -19.45
C ILE A 395 -19.78 16.82 -20.39
N ILE A 396 -20.25 16.84 -21.65
CA ILE A 396 -19.91 15.82 -22.63
C ILE A 396 -18.40 15.79 -22.88
N LEU A 397 -17.77 16.96 -23.03
CA LEU A 397 -16.33 17.07 -23.22
C LEU A 397 -15.57 16.56 -22.00
N ALA A 398 -15.95 16.98 -20.81
CA ALA A 398 -15.34 16.54 -19.55
C ALA A 398 -15.45 15.01 -19.35
N ASN A 399 -16.63 14.44 -19.65
CA ASN A 399 -16.81 13.00 -19.55
C ASN A 399 -16.01 12.22 -20.60
N LYS A 400 -15.83 12.74 -21.81
CA LYS A 400 -14.94 12.12 -22.82
C LYS A 400 -13.48 12.16 -22.36
N ILE A 401 -13.03 13.27 -21.79
CA ILE A 401 -11.68 13.39 -21.24
C ILE A 401 -11.51 12.39 -20.07
N LEU A 402 -12.48 12.33 -19.17
CA LEU A 402 -12.49 11.38 -18.06
C LEU A 402 -12.41 9.92 -18.55
N SER A 403 -13.20 9.55 -19.57
CA SER A 403 -13.13 8.21 -20.18
C SER A 403 -11.72 7.91 -20.70
N ILE A 404 -11.08 8.85 -21.38
CA ILE A 404 -9.71 8.69 -21.89
C ILE A 404 -8.73 8.51 -20.73
N VAL A 405 -8.82 9.32 -19.68
CA VAL A 405 -7.96 9.23 -18.50
C VAL A 405 -8.11 7.88 -17.82
N LEU A 406 -9.33 7.42 -17.59
CA LEU A 406 -9.58 6.12 -16.95
C LEU A 406 -9.07 4.95 -17.79
N ILE A 407 -9.27 4.99 -19.12
CA ILE A 407 -8.78 3.94 -20.04
C ILE A 407 -7.24 3.94 -20.08
N VAL A 408 -6.60 5.11 -20.19
CA VAL A 408 -5.13 5.20 -20.20
C VAL A 408 -4.55 4.69 -18.88
N SER A 409 -5.13 5.07 -17.75
CA SER A 409 -4.71 4.57 -16.44
C SER A 409 -4.87 3.04 -16.34
N ALA A 410 -5.98 2.50 -16.82
CA ALA A 410 -6.19 1.05 -16.84
C ALA A 410 -5.18 0.32 -17.74
N LEU A 411 -4.81 0.90 -18.89
CA LEU A 411 -3.76 0.36 -19.77
C LEU A 411 -2.38 0.38 -19.10
N ILE A 412 -2.08 1.41 -18.31
CA ILE A 412 -0.83 1.48 -17.54
C ILE A 412 -0.81 0.39 -16.48
N TYR A 413 -1.88 0.21 -15.72
CA TYR A 413 -2.01 -0.88 -14.76
C TYR A 413 -1.90 -2.24 -15.45
N ALA A 414 -2.57 -2.42 -16.59
CA ALA A 414 -2.45 -3.65 -17.37
C ALA A 414 -1.00 -3.90 -17.84
N SER A 415 -0.28 -2.87 -18.27
CA SER A 415 1.12 -3.01 -18.68
C SER A 415 2.04 -3.39 -17.51
N LYS A 416 1.84 -2.82 -16.31
CA LYS A 416 2.55 -3.25 -15.09
C LYS A 416 2.28 -4.72 -14.79
N ALA A 417 1.03 -5.14 -14.88
CA ALA A 417 0.63 -6.54 -14.69
C ALA A 417 1.30 -7.48 -15.70
N VAL A 418 1.35 -7.10 -16.97
CA VAL A 418 2.01 -7.90 -18.02
C VAL A 418 3.53 -7.99 -17.81
N LEU A 419 4.17 -6.89 -17.44
CA LEU A 419 5.61 -6.90 -17.13
C LEU A 419 5.91 -7.80 -15.92
N TYR A 420 5.10 -7.71 -14.89
CA TYR A 420 5.20 -8.62 -13.74
C TYR A 420 5.01 -10.09 -14.18
N LEU A 421 4.01 -10.38 -15.02
CA LEU A 421 3.78 -11.71 -15.58
C LEU A 421 4.94 -12.23 -16.39
N GLN A 422 5.52 -11.42 -17.27
CA GLN A 422 6.69 -11.82 -18.05
C GLN A 422 7.84 -12.21 -17.13
N LYS A 423 8.11 -11.37 -16.11
CA LYS A 423 9.11 -11.66 -15.11
C LYS A 423 8.78 -12.93 -14.30
N HIS A 424 7.53 -13.11 -13.94
CA HIS A 424 7.05 -14.25 -13.17
C HIS A 424 6.98 -15.55 -14.00
N ASN A 425 6.60 -15.49 -15.28
CA ASN A 425 6.59 -16.67 -16.17
C ASN A 425 8.00 -17.14 -16.51
N THR A 426 8.97 -16.25 -16.60
CA THR A 426 10.38 -16.64 -16.72
C THR A 426 10.80 -17.45 -15.49
N ILE A 427 10.28 -17.11 -14.32
CA ILE A 427 10.50 -17.81 -13.05
C ILE A 427 9.70 -19.13 -12.99
N LYS A 428 8.45 -19.16 -13.43
CA LYS A 428 7.62 -20.39 -13.45
C LYS A 428 8.17 -21.52 -14.34
N HIS A 429 8.92 -21.20 -15.37
CA HIS A 429 9.60 -22.21 -16.20
C HIS A 429 10.67 -23.00 -15.44
N TYR A 430 11.16 -22.49 -14.31
CA TYR A 430 12.11 -23.21 -13.45
C TYR A 430 11.42 -24.11 -12.41
N VAL A 431 10.11 -23.92 -12.13
CA VAL A 431 9.37 -24.74 -11.17
C VAL A 431 8.71 -25.89 -11.93
N SER A 432 9.30 -27.08 -11.82
CA SER A 432 8.74 -28.31 -12.39
C SER A 432 7.32 -28.57 -11.89
N ALA A 433 6.45 -29.04 -12.76
CA ALA A 433 5.04 -29.38 -12.45
C ALA A 433 4.88 -30.49 -11.39
N HIS A 434 5.94 -31.08 -10.90
CA HIS A 434 5.97 -32.16 -9.91
C HIS A 434 6.79 -31.69 -8.70
N SER A 435 6.13 -31.08 -7.72
CA SER A 435 6.81 -30.77 -6.46
C SER A 435 6.99 -32.04 -5.62
N HIS A 436 8.25 -32.40 -5.36
CA HIS A 436 8.60 -33.47 -4.43
C HIS A 436 8.77 -32.93 -2.99
N LEU A 437 7.96 -31.93 -2.60
CA LEU A 437 8.11 -31.19 -1.31
C LEU A 437 8.17 -32.14 -0.11
N LEU A 438 7.32 -33.17 -0.06
CA LEU A 438 7.18 -34.12 1.04
C LEU A 438 7.74 -35.52 0.68
N ASP A 439 8.78 -35.56 -0.13
CA ASP A 439 9.45 -36.82 -0.50
C ASP A 439 10.74 -36.95 0.29
N PHE A 440 10.90 -38.01 1.07
CA PHE A 440 12.01 -38.26 2.00
C PHE A 440 12.94 -39.35 1.47
N ALA A 441 14.18 -39.34 1.90
CA ALA A 441 15.18 -40.35 1.56
C ALA A 441 15.18 -41.51 2.60
N LYS A 442 15.16 -42.76 2.13
CA LYS A 442 15.29 -43.93 3.03
C LYS A 442 16.73 -44.15 3.50
N GLU A 443 17.68 -44.00 2.57
CA GLU A 443 19.08 -44.32 2.82
C GLU A 443 19.91 -43.12 3.27
N HIS A 444 19.31 -41.93 3.29
CA HIS A 444 20.01 -40.69 3.64
C HIS A 444 19.25 -39.94 4.73
N SER A 445 19.93 -38.96 5.36
CA SER A 445 19.32 -38.10 6.38
C SER A 445 18.34 -37.12 5.81
N ASN A 446 17.27 -36.83 6.52
CA ASN A 446 16.26 -35.85 6.17
C ASN A 446 16.16 -34.82 7.29
N ILE A 447 15.94 -33.56 6.91
CA ILE A 447 15.68 -32.47 7.86
C ILE A 447 14.36 -31.81 7.45
N LEU A 448 13.42 -31.75 8.39
CA LEU A 448 12.12 -31.10 8.20
C LEU A 448 11.96 -29.97 9.22
N VAL A 449 11.71 -28.76 8.74
CA VAL A 449 11.39 -27.59 9.54
C VAL A 449 9.99 -27.13 9.16
N LEU A 450 9.03 -27.29 10.09
CA LEU A 450 7.63 -26.85 9.92
C LEU A 450 7.36 -25.67 10.85
N ILE A 451 7.02 -24.54 10.25
CA ILE A 451 6.67 -23.31 10.94
C ILE A 451 5.17 -23.11 10.84
N LEU A 452 4.52 -22.95 11.98
CA LEU A 452 3.10 -22.63 12.10
C LEU A 452 3.00 -21.14 12.47
N ASP A 453 2.59 -20.32 11.52
CA ASP A 453 2.48 -18.86 11.69
C ASP A 453 1.58 -18.53 12.90
N ARG A 454 2.12 -17.78 13.86
CA ARG A 454 1.38 -17.32 15.05
C ARG A 454 0.88 -18.42 15.98
N ALA A 455 1.45 -19.64 15.94
CA ALA A 455 1.05 -20.68 16.89
C ALA A 455 1.49 -20.33 18.31
N ASP A 456 0.57 -20.53 19.26
CA ASP A 456 0.79 -20.18 20.65
C ASP A 456 1.32 -21.37 21.46
N GLY A 457 2.53 -21.21 22.03
CA GLY A 457 3.18 -22.27 22.78
C GLY A 457 2.36 -22.77 23.96
N TYR A 458 1.69 -21.87 24.68
CA TYR A 458 0.87 -22.28 25.82
C TYR A 458 -0.33 -23.12 25.38
N THR A 459 -1.09 -22.68 24.39
CA THR A 459 -2.27 -23.39 23.88
C THR A 459 -1.89 -24.73 23.27
N MET A 460 -0.81 -24.78 22.50
CA MET A 460 -0.28 -26.02 21.93
C MET A 460 0.06 -27.07 23.02
N HIS A 461 0.66 -26.65 24.13
CA HIS A 461 0.96 -27.54 25.25
C HIS A 461 -0.31 -28.06 25.94
N GLN A 462 -1.40 -27.26 25.99
CA GLN A 462 -2.69 -27.70 26.54
C GLN A 462 -3.44 -28.67 25.60
N ILE A 463 -3.26 -28.55 24.30
CA ILE A 463 -3.87 -29.45 23.31
C ILE A 463 -3.23 -30.82 23.33
N LEU A 464 -1.91 -30.93 23.55
CA LEU A 464 -1.16 -32.18 23.53
C LEU A 464 -1.58 -33.08 24.67
N SER A 465 -2.58 -33.95 24.45
CA SER A 465 -3.00 -34.99 25.36
C SER A 465 -1.93 -36.11 25.45
N ASP A 466 -2.04 -36.97 26.47
CA ASP A 466 -1.13 -38.14 26.61
C ASP A 466 -1.20 -39.09 25.40
N GLU A 467 -2.38 -39.22 24.79
CA GLU A 467 -2.56 -40.02 23.57
C GLU A 467 -1.78 -39.39 22.40
N GLN A 468 -1.94 -38.09 22.18
CA GLN A 468 -1.24 -37.38 21.08
C GLN A 468 0.28 -37.41 21.30
N ARG A 469 0.77 -37.29 22.53
CA ARG A 469 2.19 -37.38 22.84
C ARG A 469 2.82 -38.71 22.43
N THR A 470 2.04 -39.79 22.29
CA THR A 470 2.56 -41.10 21.83
C THR A 470 3.04 -41.08 20.37
N HIS A 471 2.47 -40.19 19.54
CA HIS A 471 2.89 -40.02 18.16
C HIS A 471 4.25 -39.30 18.04
N PHE A 472 4.64 -38.49 19.06
CA PHE A 472 5.89 -37.74 19.13
C PHE A 472 7.04 -38.53 19.77
N SER A 473 7.19 -39.78 19.37
CA SER A 473 8.30 -40.61 19.90
C SER A 473 9.67 -39.99 19.59
N GLY A 474 10.51 -39.86 20.61
CA GLY A 474 11.86 -39.29 20.48
C GLY A 474 11.92 -37.76 20.38
N PHE A 475 10.79 -37.05 20.53
CA PHE A 475 10.78 -35.59 20.55
C PHE A 475 11.20 -35.01 21.89
N ILE A 476 11.77 -33.83 21.84
CA ILE A 476 12.02 -32.92 22.94
C ILE A 476 11.02 -31.76 22.81
N ASP A 477 10.26 -31.51 23.85
CA ASP A 477 9.33 -30.41 24.01
C ASP A 477 10.03 -29.29 24.80
N PHE A 478 10.45 -28.22 24.11
CA PHE A 478 11.05 -27.07 24.78
C PHE A 478 9.96 -26.18 25.37
N THR A 479 9.65 -26.37 26.64
CA THR A 479 8.59 -25.65 27.33
C THR A 479 8.90 -24.18 27.60
N ASN A 480 10.12 -23.73 27.34
CA ASN A 480 10.59 -22.37 27.58
C ASN A 480 11.16 -21.74 26.30
N ALA A 481 10.39 -21.85 25.22
CA ALA A 481 10.76 -21.37 23.89
C ALA A 481 10.13 -20.00 23.56
N THR A 482 10.92 -19.09 22.99
CA THR A 482 10.48 -17.73 22.71
C THR A 482 10.91 -17.28 21.30
N SER A 483 10.20 -16.30 20.76
CA SER A 483 10.60 -15.54 19.55
C SER A 483 11.24 -14.21 19.94
N SER A 484 11.91 -13.55 18.98
CA SER A 484 12.48 -12.21 19.16
C SER A 484 11.48 -11.09 18.99
N ASN A 485 10.38 -11.31 18.25
CA ASN A 485 9.34 -10.32 17.95
C ASN A 485 7.98 -11.01 17.86
N GLY A 486 6.90 -10.25 17.98
CA GLY A 486 5.52 -10.73 17.87
C GLY A 486 4.90 -10.58 16.47
N SER A 487 5.70 -10.53 15.42
CA SER A 487 5.25 -10.38 14.02
C SER A 487 6.13 -11.16 13.05
N THR A 488 5.55 -11.67 11.97
CA THR A 488 6.19 -12.57 11.00
C THR A 488 7.38 -11.92 10.28
N LEU A 489 7.24 -10.69 9.75
CA LEU A 489 8.28 -10.03 8.95
C LEU A 489 9.62 -9.89 9.71
N PRO A 490 9.67 -9.43 10.98
CA PRO A 490 10.93 -9.29 11.69
C PRO A 490 11.47 -10.58 12.30
N THR A 491 10.71 -11.69 12.29
CA THR A 491 11.11 -12.96 12.93
C THR A 491 11.45 -14.08 11.97
N LEU A 492 10.62 -14.31 10.93
CA LEU A 492 10.69 -15.55 10.15
C LEU A 492 12.05 -15.78 9.48
N THR A 493 12.70 -14.70 9.02
CA THR A 493 14.05 -14.81 8.44
C THR A 493 15.07 -15.34 9.44
N SER A 494 14.97 -14.95 10.71
CA SER A 494 15.87 -15.45 11.75
C SER A 494 15.59 -16.90 12.12
N VAL A 495 14.35 -17.38 11.96
CA VAL A 495 14.00 -18.80 12.19
C VAL A 495 14.68 -19.71 11.18
N ILE A 496 14.87 -19.28 9.92
CA ILE A 496 15.60 -20.06 8.92
C ILE A 496 17.10 -19.73 8.88
N ALA A 497 17.50 -18.49 9.17
CA ALA A 497 18.89 -18.04 8.92
C ALA A 497 19.68 -17.73 10.19
N GLY A 498 19.05 -17.83 11.35
CA GLY A 498 19.69 -17.69 12.65
C GLY A 498 19.75 -16.27 13.20
N GLU A 499 20.39 -16.13 14.34
CA GLU A 499 20.44 -14.90 15.14
C GLU A 499 20.97 -13.67 14.37
N HIS A 500 21.87 -13.88 13.42
CA HIS A 500 22.41 -12.84 12.56
C HIS A 500 21.30 -12.09 11.77
N TYR A 501 20.20 -12.78 11.48
CA TYR A 501 19.04 -12.25 10.74
C TYR A 501 17.85 -11.85 11.61
N THR A 502 18.04 -11.69 12.92
CA THR A 502 17.05 -11.00 13.74
C THR A 502 16.97 -9.53 13.29
N ALA A 503 15.79 -8.93 13.37
CA ALA A 503 15.60 -7.55 12.91
C ALA A 503 16.52 -6.54 13.60
N TYR A 504 16.85 -6.79 14.88
CA TYR A 504 17.83 -6.01 15.62
C TYR A 504 19.24 -6.10 15.00
N ASN A 505 19.71 -7.32 14.70
CA ASN A 505 21.03 -7.54 14.13
C ASN A 505 21.13 -7.04 12.68
N ILE A 506 20.06 -7.11 11.91
CA ILE A 506 19.98 -6.47 10.59
C ILE A 506 20.21 -4.97 10.72
N ASN A 507 19.47 -4.31 11.61
CA ASN A 507 19.61 -2.87 11.84
C ASN A 507 21.01 -2.46 12.33
N SER A 508 21.65 -3.26 13.17
CA SER A 508 22.98 -2.96 13.70
C SER A 508 24.08 -2.97 12.65
N ARG A 509 23.87 -3.65 11.54
CA ARG A 509 24.83 -3.75 10.43
C ARG A 509 24.76 -2.55 9.45
N ASN A 510 23.77 -1.65 9.59
CA ASN A 510 23.58 -0.52 8.70
C ASN A 510 23.64 -0.93 7.22
N ILE A 511 22.79 -1.88 6.83
CA ILE A 511 22.76 -2.43 5.47
C ILE A 511 22.52 -1.30 4.45
N GLN A 512 23.23 -1.36 3.31
CA GLN A 512 23.11 -0.39 2.21
C GLN A 512 22.07 -0.79 1.17
N ASP A 513 21.55 -2.00 1.28
CA ASP A 513 20.55 -2.58 0.37
C ASP A 513 19.16 -2.58 1.03
N THR A 514 18.14 -2.98 0.30
CA THR A 514 16.77 -3.06 0.82
C THR A 514 16.59 -4.21 1.81
N LEU A 515 15.64 -4.07 2.73
CA LEU A 515 15.27 -5.14 3.66
C LEU A 515 14.84 -6.42 2.92
N GLN A 516 14.11 -6.29 1.80
CA GLN A 516 13.68 -7.41 0.99
C GLN A 516 14.86 -8.22 0.46
N ASN A 517 15.89 -7.55 -0.06
CA ASN A 517 17.10 -8.20 -0.53
C ASN A 517 17.91 -8.84 0.61
N GLU A 518 17.96 -8.20 1.77
CA GLU A 518 18.67 -8.74 2.93
C GLU A 518 17.97 -9.99 3.49
N ILE A 519 16.65 -9.97 3.57
CA ILE A 519 15.83 -11.12 3.91
C ILE A 519 16.05 -12.26 2.92
N ALA A 520 15.99 -11.98 1.62
CA ALA A 520 16.23 -12.98 0.58
C ALA A 520 17.63 -13.59 0.68
N ARG A 521 18.68 -12.81 1.05
CA ARG A 521 20.03 -13.34 1.32
C ARG A 521 20.06 -14.32 2.48
N GLY A 522 19.26 -14.06 3.53
CA GLY A 522 19.14 -14.97 4.66
C GLY A 522 18.63 -16.35 4.22
N TYR A 523 17.55 -16.38 3.48
CA TYR A 523 16.98 -17.61 2.92
C TYR A 523 17.96 -18.29 1.97
N ALA A 524 18.48 -17.56 0.99
CA ALA A 524 19.41 -18.09 0.01
C ALA A 524 20.67 -18.68 0.66
N GLY A 525 21.21 -18.02 1.68
CA GLY A 525 22.40 -18.49 2.40
C GLY A 525 22.25 -19.89 2.99
N ILE A 526 21.09 -20.20 3.54
CA ILE A 526 20.81 -21.53 4.08
C ILE A 526 20.48 -22.53 2.97
N LEU A 527 19.56 -22.19 2.07
CA LEU A 527 19.13 -23.10 1.01
C LEU A 527 20.30 -23.50 0.09
N ASN A 528 21.13 -22.54 -0.33
CA ASN A 528 22.32 -22.82 -1.13
C ASN A 528 23.34 -23.66 -0.33
N ARG A 529 23.49 -23.40 0.96
CA ARG A 529 24.45 -24.14 1.77
C ARG A 529 24.12 -25.61 1.87
N PHE A 530 22.83 -25.95 2.06
CA PHE A 530 22.37 -27.33 2.04
C PHE A 530 22.47 -27.94 0.64
N HIS A 531 22.11 -27.19 -0.40
CA HIS A 531 22.26 -27.63 -1.77
C HIS A 531 23.72 -27.98 -2.13
N GLN A 532 24.68 -27.09 -1.79
CA GLN A 532 26.12 -27.30 -1.99
C GLN A 532 26.66 -28.48 -1.19
N ALA A 533 26.02 -28.84 -0.05
CA ALA A 533 26.33 -30.02 0.71
C ALA A 533 25.71 -31.33 0.15
N GLY A 534 25.02 -31.27 -0.97
CA GLY A 534 24.41 -32.41 -1.67
C GLY A 534 23.00 -32.75 -1.20
N PHE A 535 22.34 -31.87 -0.43
CA PHE A 535 20.94 -32.04 -0.07
C PHE A 535 20.03 -31.60 -1.23
N ASP A 536 18.93 -32.32 -1.40
CA ASP A 536 17.79 -31.82 -2.17
C ASP A 536 17.04 -30.82 -1.30
N THR A 537 17.22 -29.53 -1.62
CA THR A 537 16.64 -28.44 -0.82
C THR A 537 15.24 -28.11 -1.29
N ARG A 538 14.30 -28.01 -0.38
CA ARG A 538 12.89 -27.84 -0.62
C ARG A 538 12.33 -26.78 0.33
N ALA A 539 11.52 -25.88 -0.19
CA ALA A 539 10.86 -24.90 0.66
C ALA A 539 9.47 -24.53 0.10
N LEU A 540 8.54 -24.35 1.02
CA LEU A 540 7.26 -23.72 0.74
C LEU A 540 7.21 -22.41 1.53
N LEU A 541 7.27 -21.29 0.81
CA LEU A 541 7.41 -19.94 1.35
C LEU A 541 6.25 -19.11 0.82
N ASP A 542 5.62 -18.35 1.67
CA ASP A 542 4.59 -17.40 1.24
C ASP A 542 4.94 -15.95 1.59
N PHE A 543 5.66 -15.74 2.70
CA PHE A 543 6.08 -14.45 3.23
C PHE A 543 7.27 -14.68 4.19
N PRO A 544 8.19 -13.74 4.42
CA PRO A 544 8.27 -12.36 3.93
C PRO A 544 9.12 -12.16 2.65
N THR A 545 9.53 -13.20 2.00
CA THR A 545 10.29 -13.10 0.74
C THR A 545 9.41 -13.46 -0.46
N ASP A 546 9.83 -13.06 -1.64
CA ASP A 546 9.14 -13.34 -2.90
C ASP A 546 10.09 -13.92 -3.96
N PRO A 547 9.55 -14.49 -5.05
CA PRO A 547 10.37 -15.07 -6.11
C PRO A 547 11.34 -14.08 -6.76
N VAL A 548 10.96 -12.80 -6.84
CA VAL A 548 11.74 -11.77 -7.54
C VAL A 548 13.05 -11.49 -6.83
N HIS A 549 13.05 -11.50 -5.50
CA HIS A 549 14.22 -11.22 -4.68
C HIS A 549 15.02 -12.49 -4.37
N LEU A 550 14.33 -13.64 -4.19
CA LEU A 550 14.99 -14.85 -3.75
C LEU A 550 15.60 -15.67 -4.90
N TYR A 551 14.87 -15.95 -5.98
CA TYR A 551 15.34 -16.85 -7.04
C TYR A 551 16.67 -16.44 -7.69
N PRO A 552 16.98 -15.13 -7.91
CA PRO A 552 18.27 -14.74 -8.44
C PRO A 552 19.48 -15.09 -7.55
N LEU A 553 19.25 -15.41 -6.28
CA LEU A 553 20.26 -15.71 -5.29
C LEU A 553 20.42 -17.22 -5.06
N LEU A 554 19.57 -18.06 -5.64
CA LEU A 554 19.56 -19.50 -5.41
C LEU A 554 20.39 -20.25 -6.44
N ASP A 555 21.17 -21.25 -5.97
CA ASP A 555 21.90 -22.20 -6.82
C ASP A 555 20.92 -23.17 -7.54
N SER A 556 19.75 -23.45 -6.93
CA SER A 556 18.69 -24.26 -7.52
C SER A 556 17.32 -23.78 -7.04
N THR A 557 16.37 -23.68 -7.98
CA THR A 557 14.99 -23.21 -7.74
C THR A 557 13.96 -24.33 -7.86
N GLN A 558 14.36 -25.57 -8.17
CA GLN A 558 13.44 -26.65 -8.58
C GLN A 558 12.36 -26.99 -7.55
N ASN A 559 12.71 -26.98 -6.26
CA ASN A 559 11.79 -27.34 -5.18
C ASN A 559 11.52 -26.17 -4.20
N ILE A 560 11.76 -24.94 -4.63
CA ILE A 560 11.48 -23.74 -3.83
C ILE A 560 10.18 -23.14 -4.36
N LEU A 561 9.13 -23.19 -3.57
CA LEU A 561 7.76 -22.88 -3.94
C LEU A 561 7.27 -21.65 -3.15
N PHE A 562 6.53 -20.77 -3.81
CA PHE A 562 5.81 -19.63 -3.23
C PHE A 562 4.30 -19.79 -3.33
N ASP A 563 3.84 -20.87 -3.95
CA ASP A 563 2.44 -21.25 -4.00
C ASP A 563 2.29 -22.74 -3.72
N SER A 564 1.19 -23.10 -3.08
CA SER A 564 0.94 -24.47 -2.68
C SER A 564 0.78 -25.40 -3.89
N PRO A 565 1.51 -26.53 -3.93
CA PRO A 565 1.22 -27.57 -4.89
C PRO A 565 -0.06 -28.33 -4.55
N TYR A 566 -0.61 -28.15 -3.36
CA TYR A 566 -1.77 -28.86 -2.84
C TYR A 566 -3.00 -27.98 -2.88
N ARG A 567 -3.62 -27.86 -4.05
CA ARG A 567 -4.79 -26.99 -4.21
C ARG A 567 -6.03 -27.61 -3.56
N TRP A 568 -6.80 -26.76 -2.91
CA TRP A 568 -8.16 -27.10 -2.51
C TRP A 568 -9.00 -27.39 -3.75
N GLN A 569 -9.68 -28.56 -3.77
CA GLN A 569 -10.56 -28.91 -4.89
C GLN A 569 -11.89 -28.18 -4.73
N TYR A 570 -11.94 -26.91 -5.16
CA TYR A 570 -13.22 -26.28 -5.48
C TYR A 570 -13.76 -26.81 -6.79
N THR A 571 -15.09 -26.77 -6.94
CA THR A 571 -15.66 -26.88 -8.29
C THR A 571 -15.13 -25.74 -9.13
N THR A 572 -14.82 -25.99 -10.38
CA THR A 572 -14.24 -25.02 -11.32
C THR A 572 -15.08 -23.74 -11.46
N GLN A 573 -16.37 -23.79 -11.20
CA GLN A 573 -17.26 -22.62 -11.21
C GLN A 573 -17.09 -21.70 -9.99
N GLU A 574 -16.83 -22.25 -8.81
CA GLU A 574 -16.66 -21.46 -7.58
C GLU A 574 -15.32 -20.72 -7.55
N SER A 575 -14.25 -21.36 -8.05
CA SER A 575 -12.92 -20.74 -8.10
C SER A 575 -12.83 -19.54 -9.05
N GLN A 576 -13.63 -19.52 -10.14
CA GLN A 576 -13.65 -18.43 -11.11
C GLN A 576 -14.54 -17.25 -10.69
N ALA A 577 -15.58 -17.50 -9.89
CA ALA A 577 -16.53 -16.47 -9.48
C ALA A 577 -16.01 -15.59 -8.34
N LEU A 578 -15.16 -16.11 -7.47
CA LEU A 578 -14.69 -15.42 -6.27
C LEU A 578 -13.86 -14.16 -6.57
N PRO A 579 -12.80 -14.21 -7.41
CA PRO A 579 -12.01 -13.01 -7.71
C PRO A 579 -12.86 -11.89 -8.34
N LEU A 580 -13.82 -12.27 -9.22
CA LEU A 580 -14.72 -11.30 -9.84
C LEU A 580 -15.61 -10.61 -8.80
N SER A 581 -16.21 -11.39 -7.91
CA SER A 581 -17.08 -10.87 -6.86
C SER A 581 -16.34 -9.97 -5.88
N GLN A 582 -15.10 -10.33 -5.51
CA GLN A 582 -14.23 -9.53 -4.66
C GLN A 582 -13.88 -8.18 -5.30
N LEU A 583 -13.40 -8.22 -6.54
CA LEU A 583 -13.01 -7.01 -7.26
C LEU A 583 -14.20 -6.07 -7.52
N LEU A 584 -15.36 -6.61 -7.85
CA LEU A 584 -16.57 -5.83 -8.06
C LEU A 584 -17.07 -5.20 -6.76
N SER A 585 -17.12 -5.97 -5.67
CA SER A 585 -17.49 -5.47 -4.35
C SER A 585 -16.56 -4.36 -3.88
N PHE A 586 -15.25 -4.54 -4.05
CA PHE A 586 -14.25 -3.52 -3.72
C PHE A 586 -14.40 -2.26 -4.60
N GLY A 587 -14.65 -2.43 -5.89
CA GLY A 587 -14.91 -1.33 -6.79
C GLY A 587 -16.09 -0.46 -6.31
N ILE A 588 -17.21 -1.10 -5.97
CA ILE A 588 -18.40 -0.40 -5.45
C ILE A 588 -18.13 0.22 -4.07
N PHE A 589 -17.41 -0.47 -3.20
CA PHE A 589 -17.00 0.06 -1.91
C PHE A 589 -16.21 1.38 -2.05
N ARG A 590 -15.27 1.45 -2.96
CA ARG A 590 -14.46 2.65 -3.21
C ARG A 590 -15.27 3.83 -3.70
N LEU A 591 -16.32 3.59 -4.49
CA LEU A 591 -17.19 4.62 -5.04
C LEU A 591 -18.25 5.11 -4.04
N SER A 592 -18.47 4.37 -2.95
CA SER A 592 -19.59 4.57 -2.04
C SER A 592 -19.29 5.56 -0.92
N THR A 593 -20.35 6.21 -0.40
CA THR A 593 -20.28 7.05 0.79
C THR A 593 -19.83 6.26 2.01
N PHE A 594 -19.24 6.90 3.01
CA PHE A 594 -18.74 6.23 4.20
C PHE A 594 -19.80 5.39 4.93
N LYS A 595 -21.04 5.86 4.93
CA LYS A 595 -22.16 5.14 5.55
C LYS A 595 -22.48 3.83 4.82
N LEU A 596 -22.45 3.84 3.48
CA LEU A 596 -22.75 2.65 2.67
C LEU A 596 -21.59 1.63 2.67
N ARG A 597 -20.37 2.06 2.93
CA ARG A 597 -19.20 1.17 2.95
C ARG A 597 -19.33 0.03 3.93
N ARG A 598 -19.92 0.28 5.12
CA ARG A 598 -20.19 -0.76 6.10
C ARG A 598 -21.12 -1.86 5.53
N ASP A 599 -22.19 -1.45 4.83
CA ASP A 599 -23.18 -2.38 4.29
C ASP A 599 -22.65 -3.16 3.08
N ILE A 600 -21.67 -2.60 2.36
CA ILE A 600 -20.98 -3.27 1.26
C ILE A 600 -19.92 -4.23 1.80
N TYR A 601 -19.16 -3.82 2.82
CA TYR A 601 -18.07 -4.59 3.41
C TYR A 601 -18.57 -5.75 4.29
N GLN A 602 -19.61 -5.53 5.09
CA GLN A 602 -20.26 -6.53 5.97
C GLN A 602 -19.26 -7.30 6.87
N GLY A 603 -18.25 -6.61 7.41
CA GLY A 603 -17.23 -7.25 8.25
C GLY A 603 -16.32 -8.23 7.50
N GLY A 604 -16.05 -7.99 6.23
CA GLY A 604 -15.24 -8.85 5.35
C GLY A 604 -16.07 -9.81 4.50
N LYS A 605 -17.39 -9.88 4.71
CA LYS A 605 -18.28 -10.75 3.93
C LYS A 605 -18.62 -10.24 2.52
N TRP A 606 -18.46 -8.97 2.27
CA TRP A 606 -18.68 -8.28 1.00
C TRP A 606 -20.02 -8.58 0.28
N LEU A 607 -20.61 -7.57 -0.30
CA LEU A 607 -21.99 -7.60 -0.83
C LEU A 607 -22.28 -8.68 -1.88
N PHE A 608 -21.31 -8.97 -2.76
CA PHE A 608 -21.50 -9.90 -3.87
C PHE A 608 -20.85 -11.26 -3.67
N ILE A 609 -20.34 -11.54 -2.48
CA ILE A 609 -19.73 -12.82 -2.17
C ILE A 609 -20.77 -13.69 -1.49
N SER A 610 -21.03 -14.88 -2.05
CA SER A 610 -21.97 -15.82 -1.41
C SER A 610 -21.41 -16.34 -0.10
N ALA A 611 -22.28 -16.65 0.86
CA ALA A 611 -21.90 -17.09 2.21
C ALA A 611 -20.93 -18.29 2.25
N HIS A 612 -20.89 -19.09 1.20
CA HIS A 612 -20.00 -20.25 1.07
C HIS A 612 -18.56 -19.91 0.60
N LEU A 613 -18.30 -18.65 0.20
CA LEU A 613 -17.02 -18.21 -0.39
C LEU A 613 -16.32 -17.14 0.46
N HIS A 614 -16.72 -16.97 1.72
CA HIS A 614 -16.17 -15.94 2.61
C HIS A 614 -14.76 -16.23 3.13
N THR A 615 -14.16 -17.34 2.73
CA THR A 615 -12.87 -17.75 3.24
C THR A 615 -11.75 -17.27 2.34
N ASN A 616 -10.80 -16.74 3.00
CA ASN A 616 -9.52 -16.34 2.47
C ASN A 616 -8.78 -17.49 1.79
N TRP A 617 -8.29 -17.27 0.58
CA TRP A 617 -7.47 -18.22 -0.16
C TRP A 617 -6.26 -18.73 0.62
N SER A 618 -5.59 -17.86 1.40
CA SER A 618 -4.43 -18.30 2.16
C SER A 618 -4.83 -19.25 3.29
N THR A 619 -5.96 -19.02 3.95
CA THR A 619 -6.49 -19.94 4.95
C THR A 619 -6.84 -21.30 4.35
N LEU A 620 -7.54 -21.30 3.19
CA LEU A 620 -7.87 -22.54 2.47
C LEU A 620 -6.62 -23.25 1.98
N ARG A 621 -5.65 -22.50 1.46
CA ARG A 621 -4.34 -23.03 1.06
C ARG A 621 -3.65 -23.67 2.23
N SER A 622 -3.54 -22.99 3.36
CA SER A 622 -2.91 -23.48 4.58
C SER A 622 -3.58 -24.74 5.13
N ILE A 623 -4.93 -24.79 5.11
CA ILE A 623 -5.69 -26.00 5.49
C ILE A 623 -5.38 -27.15 4.52
N SER A 624 -5.36 -26.87 3.20
CA SER A 624 -5.08 -27.88 2.18
C SER A 624 -3.68 -28.46 2.30
N GLU A 625 -2.70 -27.61 2.58
CA GLU A 625 -1.32 -28.00 2.82
C GLU A 625 -1.20 -28.91 4.04
N MET A 626 -1.79 -28.52 5.16
CA MET A 626 -1.75 -29.33 6.37
C MET A 626 -2.44 -30.69 6.19
N ARG A 627 -3.58 -30.73 5.51
CA ARG A 627 -4.25 -32.02 5.13
C ARG A 627 -3.43 -32.84 4.18
N ALA A 628 -2.61 -32.22 3.35
CA ALA A 628 -1.78 -32.90 2.37
C ALA A 628 -0.54 -33.56 3.00
N LEU A 629 -0.11 -33.14 4.20
CA LEU A 629 1.13 -33.61 4.83
C LEU A 629 1.23 -35.13 4.84
N ALA A 630 0.29 -35.84 5.47
CA ALA A 630 0.33 -37.30 5.52
C ALA A 630 0.10 -37.97 4.17
N LYS A 631 -0.88 -37.45 3.39
CA LYS A 631 -1.31 -38.04 2.12
C LYS A 631 -0.21 -38.00 1.05
N HIS A 632 0.56 -36.93 1.00
CA HIS A 632 1.58 -36.71 -0.04
C HIS A 632 3.01 -36.99 0.45
N THR A 633 3.17 -37.41 1.71
CA THR A 633 4.47 -37.88 2.21
C THR A 633 4.85 -39.19 1.56
N THR A 634 5.99 -39.18 0.87
CA THR A 634 6.58 -40.32 0.15
C THR A 634 8.04 -40.53 0.56
N ALA A 635 8.64 -41.65 0.14
CA ALA A 635 10.01 -42.00 0.52
C ALA A 635 10.81 -42.48 -0.71
N ASN A 636 10.85 -41.67 -1.75
CA ASN A 636 11.49 -41.96 -3.02
C ASN A 636 12.73 -41.08 -3.29
N ALA A 637 13.06 -40.12 -2.42
CA ALA A 637 14.21 -39.25 -2.61
C ALA A 637 15.51 -40.08 -2.60
N THR A 638 16.42 -39.77 -3.50
CA THR A 638 17.70 -40.47 -3.68
C THR A 638 18.88 -39.72 -3.07
N ALA A 639 18.67 -38.50 -2.58
CA ALA A 639 19.64 -37.65 -1.91
C ALA A 639 19.12 -37.27 -0.51
N PRO A 640 19.96 -36.85 0.43
CA PRO A 640 19.49 -36.27 1.69
C PRO A 640 18.60 -35.07 1.43
N THR A 641 17.57 -34.84 2.25
CA THR A 641 16.59 -33.77 2.04
C THR A 641 16.65 -32.72 3.13
N PHE A 642 16.54 -31.46 2.76
CA PHE A 642 16.28 -30.33 3.64
C PHE A 642 14.96 -29.66 3.21
N THR A 643 13.93 -29.79 4.06
CA THR A 643 12.59 -29.28 3.75
C THR A 643 12.18 -28.21 4.77
N PHE A 644 11.85 -27.01 4.30
CA PHE A 644 11.34 -25.91 5.10
C PHE A 644 9.92 -25.55 4.65
N ILE A 645 8.96 -25.53 5.58
CA ILE A 645 7.56 -25.23 5.29
C ILE A 645 7.09 -24.16 6.28
N HIS A 646 6.58 -23.05 5.75
CA HIS A 646 5.84 -22.05 6.50
C HIS A 646 4.35 -22.19 6.16
N ASN A 647 3.50 -22.28 7.18
CA ASN A 647 2.06 -22.51 7.02
C ASN A 647 1.26 -21.65 7.97
N SER A 648 0.28 -20.93 7.44
CA SER A 648 -0.53 -19.94 8.15
C SER A 648 -1.85 -20.49 8.71
N ILE A 649 -1.95 -21.79 8.97
CA ILE A 649 -3.18 -22.41 9.49
C ILE A 649 -3.60 -21.86 10.86
N THR A 650 -2.64 -21.49 11.69
CA THR A 650 -2.84 -20.94 13.03
C THR A 650 -2.99 -19.42 13.06
N HIS A 651 -2.91 -18.78 11.90
CA HIS A 651 -3.16 -17.36 11.72
C HIS A 651 -4.64 -17.08 11.39
N ASN A 652 -5.16 -15.96 11.86
CA ASN A 652 -6.53 -15.52 11.49
C ASN A 652 -6.62 -15.13 10.00
N PRO A 653 -7.79 -15.26 9.34
CA PRO A 653 -9.08 -15.70 9.87
C PRO A 653 -9.16 -17.22 10.08
N TYR A 654 -9.87 -17.64 11.12
CA TYR A 654 -9.99 -19.04 11.50
C TYR A 654 -11.20 -19.67 10.88
N ALA A 655 -11.05 -20.71 10.08
CA ALA A 655 -12.11 -21.35 9.31
C ALA A 655 -12.27 -22.84 9.59
N LEU A 656 -11.82 -23.31 10.77
CA LEU A 656 -11.96 -24.71 11.19
C LEU A 656 -12.87 -24.82 12.41
N ASP A 657 -13.83 -25.74 12.31
CA ASP A 657 -14.64 -26.16 13.46
C ASP A 657 -13.88 -27.13 14.39
N GLU A 658 -14.54 -27.54 15.47
CA GLU A 658 -13.96 -28.47 16.45
C GLU A 658 -13.63 -29.86 15.90
N LYS A 659 -14.21 -30.22 14.73
CA LYS A 659 -14.00 -31.50 14.03
C LYS A 659 -12.97 -31.38 12.90
N CYS A 660 -12.31 -30.25 12.79
CA CYS A 660 -11.37 -29.91 11.71
C CYS A 660 -12.04 -29.90 10.33
N SER A 661 -13.36 -29.67 10.29
CA SER A 661 -14.08 -29.43 9.06
C SER A 661 -14.00 -27.94 8.73
N PHE A 662 -13.87 -27.67 7.44
CA PHE A 662 -13.94 -26.29 6.97
C PHE A 662 -15.34 -25.72 7.21
N ASP A 663 -15.42 -24.55 7.82
CA ASP A 663 -16.62 -23.76 7.93
C ASP A 663 -16.30 -22.32 7.49
N ALA A 664 -17.11 -21.79 6.60
CA ALA A 664 -16.99 -20.42 6.13
C ALA A 664 -17.33 -19.37 7.20
N THR A 665 -17.79 -19.79 8.37
CA THR A 665 -18.00 -18.92 9.53
C THR A 665 -16.65 -18.49 10.08
N ASP A 666 -16.43 -17.19 10.23
CA ASP A 666 -15.21 -16.71 10.90
C ASP A 666 -15.33 -16.90 12.40
N PHE A 667 -14.58 -17.85 12.94
CA PHE A 667 -14.49 -18.14 14.38
C PHE A 667 -13.55 -17.18 15.14
N SER A 668 -13.24 -16.04 14.60
CA SER A 668 -12.45 -14.99 15.27
C SER A 668 -13.27 -14.16 16.27
N SER A 669 -14.49 -14.58 16.61
CA SER A 669 -15.36 -13.85 17.56
C SER A 669 -14.70 -13.71 18.92
N PRO A 670 -14.57 -12.48 19.46
CA PRO A 670 -14.02 -12.26 20.78
C PRO A 670 -14.95 -12.70 21.92
N ASN A 671 -16.16 -13.22 21.63
CA ASN A 671 -17.11 -13.66 22.63
C ASN A 671 -16.92 -15.14 23.01
N ASP A 672 -16.20 -15.91 22.19
CA ASP A 672 -15.93 -17.32 22.40
C ASP A 672 -14.40 -17.49 22.51
N GLU A 673 -13.85 -17.21 23.69
CA GLU A 673 -12.42 -17.32 23.97
C GLU A 673 -12.10 -18.60 24.75
N LEU A 674 -11.06 -19.30 24.31
CA LEU A 674 -10.48 -20.41 25.04
C LEU A 674 -8.98 -20.11 25.27
N TYR A 675 -8.53 -20.19 26.51
CA TYR A 675 -7.19 -19.79 26.94
C TYR A 675 -6.82 -18.34 26.60
N GLY A 676 -7.83 -17.43 26.52
CA GLY A 676 -7.64 -16.01 26.18
C GLY A 676 -7.45 -15.74 24.69
N LEU A 677 -7.69 -16.71 23.83
CA LEU A 677 -7.65 -16.64 22.37
C LEU A 677 -9.01 -17.04 21.77
N PRO A 678 -9.35 -16.56 20.58
CA PRO A 678 -10.56 -16.99 19.89
C PRO A 678 -10.67 -18.51 19.77
N GLN A 679 -11.87 -19.07 19.91
CA GLN A 679 -12.11 -20.51 19.76
C GLN A 679 -11.57 -21.05 18.43
N GLY A 680 -11.65 -20.27 17.35
CA GLY A 680 -11.09 -20.65 16.06
C GLY A 680 -9.57 -20.82 16.05
N HIS A 681 -8.83 -20.06 16.87
CA HIS A 681 -7.40 -20.25 17.05
C HIS A 681 -7.10 -21.62 17.67
N TYR A 682 -7.78 -21.95 18.76
CA TYR A 682 -7.66 -23.26 19.42
C TYR A 682 -8.01 -24.41 18.45
N ASN A 683 -9.10 -24.29 17.68
CA ASN A 683 -9.50 -25.29 16.70
C ASN A 683 -8.40 -25.48 15.64
N SER A 684 -7.84 -24.39 15.14
CA SER A 684 -6.78 -24.42 14.14
C SER A 684 -5.52 -25.09 14.64
N GLU A 685 -5.09 -24.80 15.86
CA GLU A 685 -3.93 -25.47 16.49
C GLU A 685 -4.21 -26.95 16.75
N LYS A 686 -5.39 -27.29 17.24
CA LYS A 686 -5.83 -28.68 17.44
C LYS A 686 -5.78 -29.47 16.13
N CYS A 687 -6.29 -28.88 15.06
CA CYS A 687 -6.30 -29.52 13.75
C CYS A 687 -4.90 -29.63 13.15
N ALA A 688 -4.04 -28.62 13.34
CA ALA A 688 -2.65 -28.68 12.94
C ALA A 688 -1.92 -29.86 13.63
N ILE A 689 -2.10 -30.04 14.96
CA ILE A 689 -1.53 -31.17 15.69
C ILE A 689 -2.07 -32.50 15.16
N LEU A 690 -3.38 -32.62 14.88
CA LEU A 690 -3.96 -33.84 14.30
C LEU A 690 -3.30 -34.21 12.98
N TRP A 691 -3.12 -33.27 12.06
CA TRP A 691 -2.51 -33.57 10.76
C TRP A 691 -1.00 -33.78 10.86
N ILE A 692 -0.32 -33.14 11.80
CA ILE A 692 1.08 -33.41 12.11
C ILE A 692 1.23 -34.83 12.66
N THR A 693 0.39 -35.30 13.59
CA THR A 693 0.48 -36.70 14.11
C THR A 693 0.27 -37.71 12.98
N GLN A 694 -0.67 -37.46 12.07
CA GLN A 694 -0.88 -38.32 10.88
C GLN A 694 0.37 -38.34 9.98
N MET A 695 1.06 -37.21 9.80
CA MET A 695 2.32 -37.16 9.05
C MET A 695 3.43 -37.93 9.76
N LEU A 696 3.59 -37.77 11.08
CA LEU A 696 4.58 -38.48 11.84
C LEU A 696 4.39 -39.99 11.76
N ASP A 697 3.14 -40.48 11.84
CA ASP A 697 2.83 -41.87 11.66
C ASP A 697 3.13 -42.33 10.24
N ARG A 698 2.83 -41.53 9.24
CA ARG A 698 3.19 -41.82 7.84
C ARG A 698 4.69 -41.94 7.63
N LEU A 699 5.53 -41.10 8.28
CA LEU A 699 6.99 -41.22 8.24
C LEU A 699 7.46 -42.55 8.87
N LYS A 700 6.81 -43.01 9.97
CA LYS A 700 7.09 -44.30 10.60
C LYS A 700 6.72 -45.46 9.67
N GLU A 701 5.55 -45.43 9.03
CA GLU A 701 5.11 -46.43 8.06
C GLU A 701 6.09 -46.54 6.87
N LEU A 702 6.59 -45.44 6.39
CA LEU A 702 7.55 -45.37 5.29
C LEU A 702 8.98 -45.75 5.69
N GLY A 703 9.26 -45.89 6.97
CA GLY A 703 10.58 -46.23 7.50
C GLY A 703 11.61 -45.10 7.42
N VAL A 704 11.15 -43.86 7.32
CA VAL A 704 12.01 -42.67 7.24
C VAL A 704 11.93 -41.79 8.49
N TYR A 705 11.22 -42.21 9.51
CA TYR A 705 11.07 -41.44 10.75
C TYR A 705 12.38 -41.32 11.54
N ASP A 706 13.12 -42.44 11.70
CA ASP A 706 14.33 -42.43 12.50
C ASP A 706 15.42 -41.56 11.88
N ASN A 707 15.60 -41.60 10.56
CA ASN A 707 16.61 -40.84 9.84
C ASN A 707 16.14 -39.41 9.47
N THR A 708 15.01 -38.94 10.05
CA THR A 708 14.50 -37.58 9.87
C THR A 708 14.67 -36.78 11.17
N GLN A 709 15.38 -35.67 11.09
CA GLN A 709 15.43 -34.60 12.10
C GLN A 709 14.24 -33.67 11.87
N ILE A 710 13.43 -33.43 12.90
CA ILE A 710 12.16 -32.69 12.72
C ILE A 710 12.10 -31.54 13.73
N PHE A 711 11.75 -30.37 13.22
CA PHE A 711 11.42 -29.16 13.98
C PHE A 711 10.00 -28.72 13.68
N ILE A 712 9.19 -28.51 14.72
CA ILE A 712 7.85 -27.96 14.62
C ILE A 712 7.82 -26.78 15.58
N THR A 713 7.62 -25.58 15.04
CA THR A 713 7.65 -24.35 15.82
C THR A 713 6.75 -23.28 15.22
N ALA A 714 6.78 -22.08 15.79
CA ALA A 714 6.15 -20.88 15.21
C ALA A 714 7.20 -19.79 14.97
N ASP A 715 6.86 -18.85 14.12
CA ASP A 715 7.63 -17.62 13.92
C ASP A 715 7.45 -16.68 15.11
N HIS A 716 6.23 -16.51 15.62
CA HIS A 716 5.89 -15.78 16.85
C HIS A 716 4.64 -16.37 17.52
N GLY A 717 4.32 -15.90 18.73
CA GLY A 717 3.16 -16.32 19.49
C GLY A 717 1.88 -15.55 19.12
N ALA A 718 0.79 -15.87 19.80
CA ALA A 718 -0.51 -15.27 19.57
C ALA A 718 -0.68 -13.93 20.28
N GLN A 719 -1.53 -13.07 19.70
CA GLN A 719 -1.95 -11.80 20.27
C GLN A 719 -3.42 -11.87 20.67
N GLY A 720 -3.76 -11.37 21.86
CA GLY A 720 -5.14 -11.30 22.34
C GLY A 720 -5.33 -10.15 23.33
N LYS A 721 -6.56 -9.63 23.41
CA LYS A 721 -6.88 -8.47 24.27
C LYS A 721 -6.71 -8.72 25.76
N HIS A 722 -6.88 -9.96 26.20
CA HIS A 722 -6.83 -10.38 27.60
C HIS A 722 -5.56 -11.16 27.95
N LEU A 723 -4.64 -11.28 26.99
CA LEU A 723 -3.38 -11.96 27.19
C LEU A 723 -2.31 -11.03 27.78
N PRO A 724 -1.41 -11.53 28.64
CA PRO A 724 -0.20 -10.80 29.00
C PRO A 724 0.60 -10.40 27.76
N ILE A 725 1.20 -9.22 27.78
CA ILE A 725 1.91 -8.65 26.63
C ILE A 725 3.05 -9.54 26.11
N ASN A 726 3.64 -10.34 27.00
CA ASN A 726 4.70 -11.27 26.63
C ASN A 726 4.20 -12.50 25.86
N ARG A 727 2.88 -12.76 25.80
CA ARG A 727 2.31 -13.91 25.11
C ARG A 727 2.60 -13.91 23.60
N ASN A 728 2.80 -12.74 22.99
CA ASN A 728 3.20 -12.58 21.60
C ASN A 728 4.52 -13.29 21.26
N TYR A 729 5.32 -13.59 22.25
CA TYR A 729 6.65 -14.19 22.11
C TYR A 729 6.67 -15.67 22.48
N HIS A 730 5.58 -16.24 23.05
CA HIS A 730 5.51 -17.64 23.42
C HIS A 730 5.23 -18.50 22.19
N ILE A 731 6.18 -19.36 21.86
CA ILE A 731 6.10 -20.27 20.72
C ILE A 731 6.19 -21.73 21.14
N PRO A 732 5.54 -22.67 20.42
CA PRO A 732 5.86 -24.07 20.54
C PRO A 732 7.23 -24.35 19.93
N LEU A 733 7.99 -25.28 20.49
CA LEU A 733 9.19 -25.82 19.84
C LEU A 733 9.33 -27.30 20.19
N PHE A 734 8.93 -28.13 19.23
CA PHE A 734 9.07 -29.58 19.31
C PHE A 734 10.20 -30.01 18.38
N TYR A 735 11.20 -30.65 18.93
CA TYR A 735 12.41 -31.08 18.23
C TYR A 735 12.63 -32.57 18.32
N LYS A 736 12.85 -33.26 17.21
CA LYS A 736 13.25 -34.66 17.13
C LYS A 736 14.65 -34.81 16.54
N PRO A 737 15.64 -35.23 17.29
CA PRO A 737 16.95 -35.59 16.74
C PRO A 737 16.89 -36.83 15.83
N PHE A 738 17.94 -37.03 15.02
CA PHE A 738 18.13 -38.29 14.30
C PHE A 738 18.18 -39.46 15.25
N ASN A 739 17.54 -40.57 14.90
CA ASN A 739 17.52 -41.85 15.60
C ASN A 739 17.02 -41.79 17.07
N ALA A 740 16.40 -40.66 17.47
CA ALA A 740 15.84 -40.52 18.80
C ALA A 740 14.61 -41.41 18.99
N LYS A 741 14.55 -42.10 20.11
CA LYS A 741 13.50 -43.06 20.46
C LYS A 741 13.00 -42.83 21.89
N GLY A 742 11.87 -43.40 22.20
CA GLY A 742 11.28 -43.32 23.54
C GLY A 742 10.17 -42.27 23.62
N LYS A 743 9.68 -42.01 24.81
CA LYS A 743 8.63 -41.03 25.04
C LYS A 743 9.14 -39.62 24.81
N MET A 744 8.25 -38.70 24.41
CA MET A 744 8.51 -37.26 24.37
C MET A 744 8.96 -36.77 25.74
N ILE A 745 10.07 -36.06 25.80
CA ILE A 745 10.62 -35.46 27.02
C ILE A 745 10.46 -33.94 27.01
N GLN A 746 10.36 -33.32 28.16
CA GLN A 746 10.29 -31.88 28.31
C GLN A 746 11.66 -31.30 28.68
N ASP A 747 12.00 -30.16 28.10
CA ASP A 747 13.19 -29.38 28.36
C ASP A 747 12.80 -27.93 28.66
N SER A 748 13.13 -27.47 29.87
CA SER A 748 12.78 -26.10 30.32
C SER A 748 13.88 -25.07 30.10
N ARG A 749 14.91 -25.39 29.34
CA ARG A 749 15.95 -24.44 28.98
C ARG A 749 15.38 -23.30 28.15
N LEU A 750 15.83 -22.06 28.42
CA LEU A 750 15.48 -20.91 27.60
C LEU A 750 16.13 -21.08 26.23
N ILE A 751 15.31 -21.06 25.20
CA ILE A 751 15.70 -21.19 23.79
C ILE A 751 14.88 -20.25 22.93
N ALA A 752 15.47 -19.71 21.86
CA ALA A 752 14.76 -18.91 20.88
C ALA A 752 14.59 -19.68 19.56
N ASN A 753 13.55 -19.38 18.79
CA ASN A 753 13.35 -20.00 17.48
C ASN A 753 14.50 -19.75 16.50
N TYR A 754 15.20 -18.64 16.62
CA TYR A 754 16.40 -18.35 15.81
C TYR A 754 17.65 -19.16 16.23
N ASP A 755 17.54 -20.01 17.26
CA ASP A 755 18.57 -21.01 17.58
C ASP A 755 18.43 -22.30 16.76
N ILE A 756 17.29 -22.55 16.13
CA ILE A 756 17.02 -23.74 15.30
C ILE A 756 18.08 -23.93 14.20
N PRO A 757 18.51 -22.90 13.46
CA PRO A 757 19.61 -23.03 12.51
C PRO A 757 20.92 -23.55 13.10
N ARG A 758 21.23 -23.21 14.33
CA ARG A 758 22.42 -23.72 15.02
C ARG A 758 22.40 -25.24 15.21
N ILE A 759 21.20 -25.83 15.29
CA ILE A 759 21.02 -27.26 15.47
C ILE A 759 21.12 -27.99 14.13
N TYR A 760 20.37 -27.56 13.10
CA TYR A 760 20.38 -28.27 11.82
C TYR A 760 21.65 -28.00 10.99
N CYS A 761 22.26 -26.81 11.08
CA CYS A 761 23.50 -26.50 10.39
C CYS A 761 24.71 -27.27 10.96
N ALA A 762 24.65 -27.71 12.21
CA ALA A 762 25.68 -28.58 12.82
C ALA A 762 25.81 -29.93 12.12
N ASN A 763 24.80 -30.37 11.37
CA ASN A 763 24.88 -31.58 10.53
C ASN A 763 25.79 -31.42 9.30
N LEU A 764 26.15 -30.17 8.95
CA LEU A 764 27.04 -29.87 7.83
C LEU A 764 28.49 -29.77 8.32
N LYS A 765 29.43 -30.41 7.59
CA LYS A 765 30.87 -30.40 7.93
C LYS A 765 31.47 -29.00 8.11
N GLN A 766 30.96 -28.01 7.39
CA GLN A 766 31.43 -26.64 7.44
C GLN A 766 30.40 -25.67 8.06
N GLY A 767 29.31 -26.19 8.67
CA GLY A 767 28.22 -25.37 9.18
C GLY A 767 27.49 -24.51 8.13
N CYS A 768 26.78 -23.51 8.58
CA CYS A 768 26.12 -22.51 7.71
C CYS A 768 26.74 -21.11 7.90
N PRO A 769 26.73 -20.25 6.87
CA PRO A 769 27.22 -18.88 6.98
C PRO A 769 26.49 -18.10 8.11
N ASN A 770 27.25 -17.37 8.90
CA ASN A 770 26.72 -16.53 9.99
C ASN A 770 25.86 -17.24 11.04
N VAL A 771 25.95 -18.58 11.17
CA VAL A 771 25.24 -19.39 12.16
C VAL A 771 26.24 -19.87 13.20
N ALA A 772 25.95 -19.60 14.49
CA ALA A 772 26.75 -20.03 15.60
C ALA A 772 26.71 -21.56 15.79
N PRO A 773 27.70 -22.17 16.51
CA PRO A 773 27.73 -23.61 16.79
C PRO A 773 26.46 -24.12 17.49
N ASN A 774 26.26 -25.43 17.47
CA ASN A 774 25.07 -26.08 18.02
C ASN A 774 24.88 -25.73 19.49
N ILE A 775 23.73 -25.20 19.83
CA ILE A 775 23.40 -24.77 21.20
C ILE A 775 23.16 -25.95 22.14
N LEU A 776 22.88 -27.13 21.61
CA LEU A 776 22.56 -28.31 22.42
C LEU A 776 23.79 -29.11 22.85
N GLU A 777 24.92 -28.96 22.14
CA GLU A 777 26.12 -29.75 22.35
C GLU A 777 27.10 -29.17 23.37
N ASN A 778 27.20 -27.87 23.46
CA ASN A 778 28.12 -27.17 24.33
C ASN A 778 27.36 -26.24 25.27
N TYR A 779 27.02 -26.73 26.42
CA TYR A 779 26.18 -26.01 27.35
C TYR A 779 26.92 -24.88 28.10
N PRO A 780 26.38 -23.68 28.17
CA PRO A 780 25.23 -23.37 29.01
C PRO A 780 23.99 -22.87 28.19
N ALA A 781 22.80 -23.12 28.80
CA ALA A 781 21.55 -22.51 28.34
C ALA A 781 21.70 -21.04 28.08
N ARG A 782 20.92 -20.49 27.11
CA ARG A 782 20.80 -19.05 26.99
C ARG A 782 20.46 -18.44 28.34
N LYS A 783 21.23 -17.44 28.74
CA LYS A 783 20.94 -16.75 30.01
C LYS A 783 19.79 -15.76 29.80
N GLU A 784 19.70 -15.17 28.60
CA GLU A 784 18.69 -14.17 28.26
C GLU A 784 18.37 -14.18 26.78
N VAL A 785 17.17 -13.72 26.44
CA VAL A 785 16.74 -13.43 25.08
C VAL A 785 16.25 -11.97 25.02
N ILE A 786 16.70 -11.23 24.02
CA ILE A 786 16.21 -9.88 23.74
C ILE A 786 15.02 -9.98 22.81
N THR A 787 13.95 -9.31 23.22
CA THR A 787 12.71 -9.20 22.45
C THR A 787 12.42 -7.74 22.16
N PHE A 788 11.70 -7.49 21.08
CA PHE A 788 11.33 -6.13 20.65
C PHE A 788 10.02 -6.16 19.90
N ASP A 789 9.28 -5.06 19.93
CA ASP A 789 8.13 -4.84 19.05
C ASP A 789 8.57 -4.23 17.73
N SER A 790 7.76 -4.36 16.71
CA SER A 790 7.93 -3.69 15.42
C SER A 790 6.67 -2.89 15.06
N LYS A 791 6.81 -1.87 14.23
CA LYS A 791 5.67 -1.03 13.82
C LYS A 791 4.67 -1.72 12.91
N GLY A 792 4.88 -2.97 12.55
CA GLY A 792 3.96 -3.74 11.73
C GLY A 792 4.63 -4.91 11.03
N TRP A 793 3.80 -5.66 10.32
CA TRP A 793 4.19 -6.87 9.63
C TRP A 793 4.49 -6.67 8.13
N ARG A 794 4.33 -5.43 7.59
CA ARG A 794 4.57 -5.07 6.18
C ARG A 794 5.82 -4.24 6.02
N PHE A 795 6.45 -4.33 4.86
CA PHE A 795 7.64 -3.56 4.50
C PHE A 795 7.40 -2.05 4.55
N GLU A 796 6.22 -1.58 4.14
CA GLU A 796 5.84 -0.16 4.12
C GLU A 796 5.78 0.48 5.53
N HIS A 797 5.73 -0.32 6.58
CA HIS A 797 5.78 0.14 7.97
C HIS A 797 7.21 0.36 8.46
N HIS A 798 8.20 0.00 7.66
CA HIS A 798 9.62 0.07 7.98
C HIS A 798 10.34 1.05 7.04
N LYS A 799 11.63 1.22 7.25
CA LYS A 799 12.49 1.93 6.29
C LYS A 799 12.92 0.96 5.20
N ASP A 800 13.33 1.46 4.06
CA ASP A 800 13.77 0.62 2.94
C ASP A 800 14.89 -0.36 3.34
N ASN A 801 15.78 0.07 4.26
CA ASN A 801 16.97 -0.69 4.69
C ASN A 801 17.02 -0.99 6.19
N ALA A 802 15.97 -0.73 6.96
CA ALA A 802 15.97 -0.97 8.40
C ALA A 802 14.57 -1.19 8.97
N PHE A 803 14.46 -2.12 9.90
CA PHE A 803 13.24 -2.29 10.67
C PHE A 803 12.99 -1.11 11.60
N VAL A 804 11.74 -0.68 11.73
CA VAL A 804 11.32 0.26 12.77
C VAL A 804 10.93 -0.54 14.00
N LEU A 805 11.83 -0.59 14.98
CA LEU A 805 11.71 -1.39 16.21
C LEU A 805 11.38 -0.49 17.40
N ASP A 806 10.64 -1.06 18.36
CA ASP A 806 10.16 -0.37 19.54
C ASP A 806 10.16 -1.32 20.77
N ASN A 807 9.90 -0.79 21.97
CA ASN A 807 9.63 -1.56 23.21
C ASN A 807 10.58 -2.72 23.47
N PHE A 808 11.87 -2.45 23.51
CA PHE A 808 12.86 -3.49 23.80
C PHE A 808 12.67 -4.04 25.21
N SER A 809 12.72 -5.36 25.31
CA SER A 809 12.67 -6.09 26.57
C SER A 809 13.67 -7.24 26.55
N LYS A 810 14.02 -7.74 27.70
CA LYS A 810 14.76 -8.99 27.81
C LYS A 810 14.06 -9.94 28.76
N VAL A 811 14.07 -11.23 28.42
CA VAL A 811 13.61 -12.30 29.28
C VAL A 811 14.82 -13.05 29.84
N VAL A 812 14.80 -13.27 31.17
CA VAL A 812 15.85 -13.98 31.90
C VAL A 812 15.18 -15.05 32.77
N GLY A 813 15.29 -16.31 32.39
CA GLY A 813 14.59 -17.40 33.05
C GLY A 813 13.35 -17.89 32.31
N HIS A 814 12.29 -18.24 33.01
CA HIS A 814 11.09 -18.84 32.40
C HIS A 814 10.16 -17.79 31.78
N ILE A 815 9.78 -17.98 30.50
CA ILE A 815 9.03 -17.01 29.72
C ILE A 815 7.61 -16.76 30.25
N TYR A 816 6.98 -17.71 30.89
CA TYR A 816 5.64 -17.60 31.47
C TYR A 816 5.58 -16.74 32.73
N GLU A 817 6.74 -16.42 33.33
CA GLU A 817 6.82 -15.62 34.54
C GLU A 817 7.09 -14.14 34.16
N LEU A 818 6.08 -13.26 34.28
CA LEU A 818 6.21 -11.83 33.94
C LEU A 818 7.37 -11.13 34.66
N LYS A 819 7.72 -11.55 35.91
CA LYS A 819 8.87 -11.02 36.67
C LYS A 819 10.22 -11.20 35.97
N ASN A 820 10.32 -12.19 35.08
CA ASN A 820 11.51 -12.48 34.29
C ASN A 820 11.67 -11.59 33.08
N TRP A 821 10.63 -10.81 32.73
CA TRP A 821 10.63 -9.86 31.63
C TRP A 821 11.01 -8.48 32.14
N ARG A 822 12.05 -7.89 31.57
CA ARG A 822 12.57 -6.58 31.97
C ARG A 822 12.59 -5.68 30.75
N LYS A 823 11.87 -4.54 30.84
CA LYS A 823 11.91 -3.51 29.80
C LYS A 823 13.29 -2.86 29.77
N LEU A 824 13.84 -2.64 28.58
CA LEU A 824 15.08 -1.92 28.35
C LEU A 824 14.76 -0.45 28.07
N GLU A 825 15.42 0.48 28.81
CA GLU A 825 15.05 1.90 28.78
C GLU A 825 15.58 2.64 27.56
N SER A 826 16.57 2.11 26.86
CA SER A 826 17.20 2.75 25.70
C SER A 826 17.77 1.73 24.72
N LYS A 827 17.73 2.07 23.43
CA LYS A 827 18.43 1.31 22.37
C LYS A 827 19.96 1.25 22.61
N ASP A 828 20.52 2.26 23.25
CA ASP A 828 21.96 2.40 23.51
C ASP A 828 22.45 1.51 24.65
N SER A 829 21.54 0.91 25.43
CA SER A 829 21.86 -0.06 26.47
C SER A 829 21.86 -1.51 26.01
N LEU A 830 21.56 -1.77 24.71
CA LEU A 830 21.62 -3.11 24.14
C LEU A 830 23.09 -3.52 23.92
N PRO A 831 23.49 -4.73 24.35
CA PRO A 831 24.85 -5.20 24.11
C PRO A 831 25.12 -5.28 22.62
N LEU A 832 26.29 -4.80 22.20
CA LEU A 832 26.78 -5.05 20.84
C LEU A 832 26.99 -6.57 20.66
N GLN A 833 26.86 -7.05 19.44
CA GLN A 833 26.93 -8.48 19.09
C GLN A 833 28.20 -9.18 19.61
N GLU A 834 29.28 -8.47 19.87
CA GLU A 834 30.51 -8.98 20.42
C GLU A 834 30.40 -9.43 21.91
N ASP A 835 29.47 -8.84 22.67
CA ASP A 835 29.25 -9.19 24.08
C ASP A 835 28.31 -10.40 24.25
N LEU A 836 27.58 -10.79 23.21
CA LEU A 836 26.77 -12.00 23.14
C LEU A 836 27.59 -13.21 22.69
N SER A 837 28.88 -13.01 22.40
CA SER A 837 29.79 -14.09 22.04
C SER A 837 29.98 -15.02 23.23
N TYR A 838 29.69 -16.24 22.98
CA TYR A 838 29.85 -17.43 23.78
C TYR A 838 31.26 -17.53 24.44
N LYS A 839 31.38 -17.25 25.73
CA LYS A 839 32.54 -17.70 26.51
C LYS A 839 32.38 -19.17 26.79
N GLN A 840 33.22 -20.00 26.15
CA GLN A 840 33.38 -21.41 26.49
C GLN A 840 33.76 -21.54 27.96
N SER A 841 32.88 -22.03 28.80
CA SER A 841 33.26 -22.52 30.14
C SER A 841 33.60 -24.01 30.01
N THR A 842 34.86 -24.32 30.23
CA THR A 842 35.38 -25.65 30.32
C THR A 842 35.06 -26.23 31.72
N ASP A 843 33.81 -26.63 31.96
CA ASP A 843 33.48 -27.38 33.16
C ASP A 843 32.79 -28.68 32.80
N SER A 844 33.57 -29.77 32.90
CA SER A 844 33.24 -31.11 32.45
C SER A 844 32.41 -31.95 33.45
N THR A 845 31.80 -31.32 34.47
CA THR A 845 31.15 -32.04 35.56
C THR A 845 29.63 -32.24 35.42
N LEU A 846 28.99 -31.75 34.35
CA LEU A 846 27.53 -31.80 34.17
C LEU A 846 27.01 -32.94 33.27
N VAL A 847 27.88 -33.63 32.54
CA VAL A 847 27.45 -34.72 31.63
C VAL A 847 27.09 -36.00 32.36
N GLU A 848 27.60 -36.21 33.57
CA GLU A 848 27.29 -37.43 34.37
C GLU A 848 25.94 -37.36 35.11
N SER A 849 25.34 -36.19 35.33
CA SER A 849 24.08 -36.05 36.04
C SER A 849 22.83 -36.36 35.22
N ILE A 850 22.92 -36.30 33.85
CA ILE A 850 21.78 -36.54 32.99
C ILE A 850 21.45 -38.02 32.84
N ASN A 851 22.44 -38.92 33.04
CA ASN A 851 22.24 -40.37 32.96
C ASN A 851 21.72 -41.00 34.25
N GLN A 852 21.67 -40.29 35.37
CA GLN A 852 21.19 -40.79 36.66
C GLN A 852 19.83 -40.30 37.14
N SER A 853 19.18 -39.30 36.45
CA SER A 853 17.90 -38.75 36.89
C SER A 853 16.65 -39.31 36.20
N SER A 854 16.73 -40.47 35.51
CA SER A 854 15.55 -41.12 34.89
C SER A 854 14.64 -41.87 35.89
N GLY A 855 14.80 -41.65 37.16
CA GLY A 855 13.92 -42.23 38.16
C GLY A 855 13.62 -41.26 39.30
N THR A 856 12.41 -40.83 39.42
CA THR A 856 11.77 -40.01 40.46
C THR A 856 11.62 -38.52 40.12
N HIS A 857 10.47 -38.19 39.56
CA HIS A 857 9.77 -36.92 39.83
C HIS A 857 8.36 -36.93 39.21
N SER A 858 7.44 -37.57 39.92
CA SER A 858 6.01 -37.61 39.59
C SER A 858 5.15 -36.72 40.51
N SER A 859 5.74 -35.82 41.29
CA SER A 859 4.96 -35.10 42.31
C SER A 859 5.13 -33.56 42.38
N ALA A 860 5.84 -32.93 41.45
CA ALA A 860 6.07 -31.49 41.54
C ALA A 860 5.18 -30.64 40.59
N HIS A 861 4.31 -31.26 39.80
CA HIS A 861 3.55 -30.53 38.74
C HIS A 861 2.17 -30.02 39.14
N SER A 862 1.69 -30.37 40.35
CA SER A 862 0.34 -29.94 40.80
C SER A 862 0.31 -28.55 41.50
N ALA A 863 1.46 -27.94 41.75
CA ALA A 863 1.53 -26.71 42.56
C ALA A 863 1.62 -25.41 41.78
N ILE A 864 1.68 -25.41 40.42
CA ILE A 864 1.89 -24.20 39.62
C ILE A 864 0.62 -23.72 38.87
N LEU A 865 -0.46 -24.52 38.86
CA LEU A 865 -1.69 -24.18 38.18
C LEU A 865 -2.85 -24.06 39.18
N ASP A 866 -2.90 -23.00 39.95
CA ASP A 866 -4.10 -22.58 40.69
C ASP A 866 -4.97 -21.74 39.76
N PRO A 867 -6.19 -22.18 39.38
CA PRO A 867 -7.11 -21.44 38.48
C PRO A 867 -7.66 -20.13 39.07
N ASN A 868 -7.37 -19.84 40.37
CA ASN A 868 -7.96 -18.69 41.06
C ASN A 868 -7.11 -17.41 41.05
N LEU A 869 -6.01 -17.35 40.27
CA LEU A 869 -5.17 -16.13 40.17
C LEU A 869 -5.62 -15.16 39.09
N GLU A 870 -6.73 -15.41 38.39
CA GLU A 870 -7.24 -14.57 37.30
C GLU A 870 -8.11 -13.39 37.75
N ALA A 871 -8.33 -13.15 39.02
CA ALA A 871 -9.31 -12.16 39.49
C ALA A 871 -8.76 -10.93 40.23
N LYS A 872 -7.48 -10.57 40.11
CA LYS A 872 -6.99 -9.29 40.68
C LYS A 872 -5.79 -8.75 39.87
N GLN A 873 -6.07 -8.04 38.82
CA GLN A 873 -5.50 -6.77 38.31
C GLN A 873 -5.92 -6.51 36.89
#